data_fac04bd9256812df6a5a2a0357bb09e0
#
_entry.id   fac04bd9256812df6a5a2a0357bb09e0
#
_cell.length_a   1.000
_cell.length_b   1.000
_cell.length_c   1.000
_cell.angle_alpha   90.00
_cell.angle_beta   90.00
_cell.angle_gamma   90.00
#
_symmetry.space_group_name_H-M   'P 1'
#
loop_
_entity.id
_entity.type
_entity.pdbx_description
1 polymer ?
#
loop_
_entity_poly.entity_id
_entity_poly.type
_entity_poly.pdbx_seq_one_letter_code
_entity_poly.pdbx_strand_id
1 'polypeptide(L)'
;MNKKSITILVVCLIVTVLSVSLAYYTTRIIGDGKNVSVNAKELTINFDNNNEIAEGIIEPGWSSTNTFSVENKSKASFTYDIVLKNYKNTTKTNGYLVYKITSTNGYNMTEYKDMPKDGENTYDLVIARGITIEPGSSNKQNYTLEIKYLDSTEDQSIDMGSTVTGSLYIVESTTNENNPYTKGTLGYQIMEDNSNIKTRTDFSTTYTDVNIGTMYKAKENNTDVYYFAGDARNNWVKFGGYYWRIIRTNSDGSIRLLYHGTSPETQNAYIGDSEIAFNENYNDSMYVGYKYGTSGSLENNRLNTNDSTIKKTIDTWYKDNLVNYTKYLSTTAVYCNDRELGSGTYSATGNQFYYVGYTRLGANKNPSYNCTNEYDAFSVNNTKAQLTYPIALMTADEISYAGGVWAKNAATWYYLNSKGNASIKNGQNEWWLLSAASWDTDKSSVVFKVSSSQDRKAQFGAQSVQYKLHVRPVISLKSDVLHKSGDGSATNPYEIQETPDTIYERLLLDKSTRPGERTDFSTVLTTDNTKTLYTGTEEETTIYYFAGNATDNWVKLGGYYWRIIRTNADRSVRLLYHGTSTDTTEAYINSSTAFNSSHTDSMYVGYMYGTSGSLESNRANTNNSTIKEVIDRWYASNMTSYAKYLSETAIYCSDREVGEGTYTATGLKFYYAPYTRIDTNKAATYGCTATEDKFTVDSAAGNGKLTYPIALMTVDELVFAGGAYREESALTWYYYNSVKGSSTGKISWWLMSPYDWGANSSVFRTYGSDSPGFLYARRVDDTLGVRPVISIKGNNLWKSGDGTASSPYEIVIN
;
A
#
# COMPACT_ATOMS: atom_id res chain seq x y z
N MET A 1 -45.56 33.03 -17.68
CA MET A 1 -45.22 31.67 -18.09
C MET A 1 -46.50 30.83 -18.10
N ASN A 2 -46.73 30.09 -19.20
CA ASN A 2 -47.94 29.33 -19.41
C ASN A 2 -47.92 28.07 -18.52
N LYS A 3 -49.08 27.61 -17.96
CA LYS A 3 -49.17 26.42 -17.08
C LYS A 3 -48.42 25.20 -17.68
N LYS A 4 -48.43 25.04 -19.00
CA LYS A 4 -47.66 23.97 -19.67
C LYS A 4 -46.13 24.15 -19.53
N SER A 5 -45.64 25.39 -19.53
CA SER A 5 -44.20 25.67 -19.40
C SER A 5 -43.72 25.44 -17.95
N ILE A 6 -44.60 25.68 -16.97
CA ILE A 6 -44.32 25.40 -15.56
C ILE A 6 -44.29 23.88 -15.31
N THR A 7 -45.22 23.14 -15.91
CA THR A 7 -45.27 21.66 -15.79
C THR A 7 -44.03 21.01 -16.43
N ILE A 8 -43.59 21.50 -17.60
CA ILE A 8 -42.37 21.01 -18.24
C ILE A 8 -41.16 21.35 -17.42
N LEU A 9 -41.05 22.54 -16.84
CA LEU A 9 -39.94 22.94 -15.96
C LEU A 9 -39.89 22.09 -14.67
N VAL A 10 -41.06 21.80 -14.08
CA VAL A 10 -41.15 20.94 -12.89
C VAL A 10 -40.81 19.49 -13.21
N VAL A 11 -41.24 18.97 -14.35
CA VAL A 11 -40.90 17.63 -14.80
C VAL A 11 -39.40 17.51 -15.13
N CYS A 12 -38.84 18.54 -15.83
CA CYS A 12 -37.39 18.58 -16.07
C CYS A 12 -36.60 18.70 -14.77
N LEU A 13 -37.07 19.46 -13.77
CA LEU A 13 -36.44 19.59 -12.47
C LEU A 13 -36.53 18.27 -11.67
N ILE A 14 -37.69 17.58 -11.72
CA ILE A 14 -37.84 16.26 -11.09
C ILE A 14 -36.98 15.19 -11.78
N VAL A 15 -36.92 15.25 -13.11
CA VAL A 15 -36.01 14.33 -13.87
C VAL A 15 -34.53 14.61 -13.58
N THR A 16 -34.14 15.90 -13.45
CA THR A 16 -32.75 16.27 -13.06
C THR A 16 -32.46 15.93 -11.59
N VAL A 17 -33.41 16.12 -10.67
CA VAL A 17 -33.23 15.75 -9.27
C VAL A 17 -33.22 14.23 -9.11
N LEU A 18 -34.05 13.50 -9.85
CA LEU A 18 -34.01 12.03 -9.89
C LEU A 18 -32.73 11.51 -10.58
N SER A 19 -32.19 12.23 -11.56
CA SER A 19 -30.92 11.85 -12.20
C SER A 19 -29.68 12.18 -11.36
N VAL A 20 -29.80 13.09 -10.39
CA VAL A 20 -28.71 13.47 -9.46
C VAL A 20 -28.75 12.66 -8.15
N SER A 21 -29.88 12.05 -7.80
CA SER A 21 -30.00 11.22 -6.58
C SER A 21 -29.82 9.72 -6.82
N LEU A 22 -29.60 9.29 -8.04
CA LEU A 22 -29.34 7.90 -8.41
C LEU A 22 -27.82 7.75 -8.63
N ALA A 23 -27.13 7.60 -7.57
CA ALA A 23 -25.72 7.37 -7.42
C ALA A 23 -25.42 5.88 -7.54
N TYR A 24 -24.70 5.51 -8.58
CA TYR A 24 -24.75 4.14 -8.99
C TYR A 24 -23.41 3.60 -9.33
N TYR A 25 -23.17 2.40 -8.89
CA TYR A 25 -22.23 1.55 -9.55
C TYR A 25 -22.98 0.46 -10.32
N THR A 26 -22.38 0.01 -11.39
CA THR A 26 -22.96 -1.02 -12.23
C THR A 26 -22.32 -2.36 -11.92
N THR A 27 -23.13 -3.42 -11.88
CA THR A 27 -22.64 -4.79 -11.85
C THR A 27 -22.99 -5.48 -13.13
N ARG A 28 -22.08 -6.32 -13.60
CA ARG A 28 -22.32 -7.24 -14.71
C ARG A 28 -21.61 -8.55 -14.43
N ILE A 29 -22.29 -9.44 -13.75
CA ILE A 29 -21.84 -10.82 -13.54
C ILE A 29 -22.73 -11.71 -14.40
N ILE A 30 -22.14 -12.31 -15.41
CA ILE A 30 -22.84 -13.19 -16.35
C ILE A 30 -22.34 -14.61 -16.24
N GLY A 31 -23.24 -15.58 -16.47
CA GLY A 31 -22.85 -16.96 -16.67
C GLY A 31 -22.47 -17.20 -18.13
N ASP A 32 -21.35 -17.84 -18.38
CA ASP A 32 -21.01 -18.32 -19.72
C ASP A 32 -21.68 -19.70 -19.93
N GLY A 33 -22.80 -19.73 -20.63
CA GLY A 33 -23.60 -20.91 -20.87
C GLY A 33 -22.98 -21.95 -21.80
N LYS A 34 -21.65 -22.00 -21.88
CA LYS A 34 -20.92 -22.99 -22.67
C LYS A 34 -20.68 -24.27 -21.90
N ASN A 35 -20.83 -25.40 -22.55
CA ASN A 35 -20.35 -26.69 -22.04
C ASN A 35 -18.83 -26.61 -21.89
N VAL A 36 -18.35 -26.83 -20.68
CA VAL A 36 -16.90 -26.87 -20.41
C VAL A 36 -16.45 -28.32 -20.55
N SER A 37 -15.73 -28.63 -21.62
CA SER A 37 -15.06 -29.93 -21.78
C SER A 37 -13.63 -29.80 -21.29
N VAL A 38 -13.28 -30.52 -20.24
CA VAL A 38 -11.92 -30.54 -19.70
C VAL A 38 -11.40 -31.97 -19.70
N ASN A 39 -10.34 -32.23 -20.45
CA ASN A 39 -9.59 -33.49 -20.45
C ASN A 39 -10.48 -34.77 -20.51
N ALA A 40 -11.39 -34.88 -21.49
CA ALA A 40 -12.32 -36.00 -21.68
C ALA A 40 -13.37 -36.18 -20.56
N LYS A 41 -13.53 -35.21 -19.66
CA LYS A 41 -14.60 -35.13 -18.67
C LYS A 41 -15.58 -34.05 -19.07
N GLU A 42 -16.88 -34.28 -18.99
CA GLU A 42 -17.90 -33.35 -19.45
C GLU A 42 -18.73 -32.87 -18.25
N LEU A 43 -18.48 -31.58 -17.83
CA LEU A 43 -19.36 -30.87 -16.93
C LEU A 43 -20.22 -29.89 -17.68
N THR A 44 -21.48 -29.82 -17.32
CA THR A 44 -22.41 -28.84 -17.86
C THR A 44 -22.88 -27.93 -16.74
N ILE A 45 -22.75 -26.61 -16.93
CA ILE A 45 -23.40 -25.62 -16.10
C ILE A 45 -24.67 -25.14 -16.83
N ASN A 46 -25.78 -25.11 -16.13
CA ASN A 46 -27.03 -24.55 -16.63
C ASN A 46 -27.47 -23.42 -15.75
N PHE A 47 -27.77 -22.26 -16.36
CA PHE A 47 -28.32 -21.08 -15.69
C PHE A 47 -29.81 -20.99 -15.89
N ASP A 48 -30.55 -20.70 -14.83
CA ASP A 48 -32.02 -20.69 -14.90
C ASP A 48 -32.58 -19.37 -15.49
N ASN A 49 -31.79 -18.29 -15.51
CA ASN A 49 -32.16 -16.94 -15.96
C ASN A 49 -31.21 -16.40 -17.05
N ASN A 50 -31.32 -16.84 -18.29
CA ASN A 50 -30.65 -16.26 -19.48
C ASN A 50 -29.15 -15.87 -19.26
N ASN A 51 -28.44 -16.60 -18.41
CA ASN A 51 -27.02 -16.38 -18.02
C ASN A 51 -26.74 -15.09 -17.21
N GLU A 52 -27.75 -14.35 -16.80
CA GLU A 52 -27.60 -13.19 -15.96
C GLU A 52 -27.51 -13.63 -14.49
N ILE A 53 -26.39 -13.33 -13.83
CA ILE A 53 -26.17 -13.60 -12.40
C ILE A 53 -26.51 -12.37 -11.57
N ALA A 54 -26.00 -11.21 -11.97
CA ALA A 54 -26.35 -9.92 -11.42
C ALA A 54 -26.06 -8.86 -12.48
N GLU A 55 -27.08 -8.14 -12.92
CA GLU A 55 -26.94 -7.03 -13.87
C GLU A 55 -27.82 -5.87 -13.42
N GLY A 56 -27.31 -4.66 -13.53
CA GLY A 56 -28.05 -3.44 -13.26
C GLY A 56 -27.34 -2.46 -12.37
N ILE A 57 -28.11 -1.53 -11.86
CA ILE A 57 -27.67 -0.47 -10.98
C ILE A 57 -27.76 -0.97 -9.54
N ILE A 58 -26.67 -0.81 -8.78
CA ILE A 58 -26.60 -1.18 -7.37
C ILE A 58 -26.76 0.09 -6.51
N GLU A 59 -27.63 0.01 -5.52
CA GLU A 59 -27.87 1.05 -4.53
C GLU A 59 -27.85 0.42 -3.12
N PRO A 60 -27.68 1.19 -2.06
CA PRO A 60 -27.75 0.66 -0.71
C PRO A 60 -29.03 -0.17 -0.47
N GLY A 61 -28.89 -1.36 0.10
CA GLY A 61 -29.98 -2.32 0.26
C GLY A 61 -30.28 -3.21 -0.96
N TRP A 62 -29.58 -3.00 -2.08
CA TRP A 62 -29.77 -3.84 -3.27
C TRP A 62 -29.36 -5.30 -3.05
N SER A 63 -30.08 -6.22 -3.65
CA SER A 63 -29.72 -7.63 -3.69
C SER A 63 -30.10 -8.28 -5.02
N SER A 64 -29.28 -9.23 -5.45
CA SER A 64 -29.58 -10.11 -6.57
C SER A 64 -29.44 -11.57 -6.14
N THR A 65 -30.41 -12.40 -6.50
CA THR A 65 -30.41 -13.83 -6.20
C THR A 65 -30.62 -14.59 -7.47
N ASN A 66 -29.67 -15.45 -7.83
CA ASN A 66 -29.74 -16.26 -9.03
C ASN A 66 -29.42 -17.71 -8.74
N THR A 67 -30.03 -18.58 -9.51
CA THR A 67 -29.86 -20.02 -9.41
C THR A 67 -29.17 -20.58 -10.66
N PHE A 68 -28.33 -21.58 -10.44
CA PHE A 68 -27.69 -22.36 -11.49
C PHE A 68 -27.46 -23.79 -11.03
N SER A 69 -27.12 -24.63 -11.94
CA SER A 69 -26.88 -26.05 -11.62
C SER A 69 -25.68 -26.61 -12.37
N VAL A 70 -25.02 -27.56 -11.74
CA VAL A 70 -23.86 -28.26 -12.26
C VAL A 70 -24.21 -29.75 -12.39
N GLU A 71 -23.94 -30.33 -13.55
CA GLU A 71 -24.17 -31.74 -13.86
C GLU A 71 -22.88 -32.37 -14.37
N ASN A 72 -22.52 -33.53 -13.83
CA ASN A 72 -21.41 -34.34 -14.32
C ASN A 72 -21.90 -35.36 -15.30
N LYS A 73 -21.63 -35.16 -16.57
CA LYS A 73 -21.99 -36.11 -17.67
C LYS A 73 -20.92 -37.14 -17.95
N SER A 74 -19.79 -37.09 -17.27
CA SER A 74 -18.73 -38.10 -17.38
C SER A 74 -19.07 -39.39 -16.66
N LYS A 75 -18.21 -40.41 -16.76
CA LYS A 75 -18.40 -41.71 -16.10
C LYS A 75 -17.67 -41.83 -14.75
N ALA A 76 -16.91 -40.77 -14.35
CA ALA A 76 -16.15 -40.75 -13.10
C ALA A 76 -16.52 -39.50 -12.32
N SER A 77 -16.32 -39.52 -10.99
CA SER A 77 -16.43 -38.35 -10.14
C SER A 77 -15.50 -37.25 -10.62
N PHE A 78 -15.90 -36.01 -10.42
CA PHE A 78 -15.16 -34.84 -10.85
C PHE A 78 -15.13 -33.80 -9.73
N THR A 79 -14.00 -33.17 -9.54
CA THR A 79 -13.85 -32.09 -8.56
C THR A 79 -13.67 -30.79 -9.32
N TYR A 80 -14.45 -29.74 -8.95
CA TYR A 80 -14.46 -28.47 -9.63
C TYR A 80 -14.46 -27.29 -8.64
N ASP A 81 -14.05 -26.14 -9.15
CA ASP A 81 -14.18 -24.84 -8.48
C ASP A 81 -15.20 -23.97 -9.19
N ILE A 82 -15.87 -23.10 -8.42
CA ILE A 82 -16.75 -22.04 -8.93
C ILE A 82 -15.97 -20.75 -8.89
N VAL A 83 -15.80 -20.09 -10.05
CA VAL A 83 -14.91 -18.95 -10.22
C VAL A 83 -15.63 -17.82 -10.96
N LEU A 84 -15.47 -16.58 -10.50
CA LEU A 84 -15.77 -15.38 -11.29
C LEU A 84 -14.50 -14.98 -12.06
N LYS A 85 -14.46 -15.27 -13.35
CA LYS A 85 -13.36 -14.89 -14.25
C LYS A 85 -13.46 -13.45 -14.66
N ASN A 86 -12.30 -12.84 -14.88
CA ASN A 86 -12.18 -11.41 -15.20
C ASN A 86 -12.98 -10.53 -14.22
N TYR A 87 -12.98 -10.94 -12.95
CA TYR A 87 -13.64 -10.21 -11.89
C TYR A 87 -12.92 -8.88 -11.68
N LYS A 88 -13.71 -7.80 -11.59
CA LYS A 88 -13.26 -6.45 -11.29
C LYS A 88 -14.24 -5.84 -10.30
N ASN A 89 -13.72 -5.19 -9.27
CA ASN A 89 -14.51 -4.46 -8.29
C ASN A 89 -13.81 -3.14 -7.94
N THR A 90 -14.39 -2.02 -8.37
CA THR A 90 -13.84 -0.68 -8.15
C THR A 90 -14.50 0.05 -6.98
N THR A 91 -15.31 -0.62 -6.14
CA THR A 91 -15.87 -0.02 -4.92
C THR A 91 -14.75 0.47 -4.01
N LYS A 92 -15.00 1.56 -3.30
CA LYS A 92 -14.03 2.19 -2.40
C LYS A 92 -14.22 1.75 -0.95
N THR A 93 -15.45 1.37 -0.57
CA THR A 93 -15.81 0.86 0.75
C THR A 93 -15.50 -0.62 0.90
N ASN A 94 -15.34 -1.11 2.12
CA ASN A 94 -15.18 -2.53 2.47
C ASN A 94 -16.42 -3.01 3.22
N GLY A 95 -16.76 -4.30 3.07
CA GLY A 95 -17.78 -4.97 3.87
C GLY A 95 -19.21 -4.67 3.47
N TYR A 96 -19.48 -3.81 2.48
CA TYR A 96 -20.85 -3.54 2.05
C TYR A 96 -21.28 -4.41 0.87
N LEU A 97 -20.39 -4.67 -0.09
CA LEU A 97 -20.68 -5.61 -1.18
C LEU A 97 -20.29 -7.02 -0.75
N VAL A 98 -21.30 -7.88 -0.56
CA VAL A 98 -21.10 -9.22 -0.03
C VAL A 98 -21.78 -10.26 -0.92
N TYR A 99 -21.31 -11.50 -0.84
CA TYR A 99 -21.92 -12.63 -1.54
C TYR A 99 -22.07 -13.84 -0.64
N LYS A 100 -23.02 -14.70 -1.02
CA LYS A 100 -23.25 -16.01 -0.41
C LYS A 100 -23.69 -17.00 -1.45
N ILE A 101 -23.06 -18.17 -1.47
CA ILE A 101 -23.49 -19.29 -2.28
C ILE A 101 -24.01 -20.41 -1.40
N THR A 102 -25.17 -20.95 -1.74
CA THR A 102 -25.82 -22.03 -1.01
C THR A 102 -26.22 -23.15 -1.95
N SER A 103 -26.26 -24.38 -1.44
CA SER A 103 -26.71 -25.54 -2.15
C SER A 103 -27.27 -26.55 -1.15
N THR A 104 -28.22 -27.38 -1.60
CA THR A 104 -28.74 -28.49 -0.80
C THR A 104 -27.90 -29.77 -0.91
N ASN A 105 -27.08 -29.87 -1.96
CA ASN A 105 -26.34 -31.09 -2.29
C ASN A 105 -24.94 -30.80 -2.88
N GLY A 106 -24.49 -29.58 -2.78
CA GLY A 106 -23.16 -29.11 -3.18
C GLY A 106 -22.52 -28.25 -2.09
N TYR A 107 -21.67 -27.29 -2.49
CA TYR A 107 -21.01 -26.38 -1.57
C TYR A 107 -22.01 -25.38 -0.95
N ASN A 108 -21.92 -25.18 0.35
CA ASN A 108 -22.84 -24.32 1.10
C ASN A 108 -22.09 -23.41 2.08
N MET A 109 -22.22 -22.10 1.89
CA MET A 109 -21.71 -21.08 2.83
C MET A 109 -22.72 -20.83 3.94
N THR A 110 -22.23 -20.73 5.17
CA THR A 110 -23.08 -20.36 6.34
C THR A 110 -23.32 -18.88 6.46
N GLU A 111 -22.32 -18.07 6.06
CA GLU A 111 -22.33 -16.61 6.22
C GLU A 111 -21.99 -15.90 4.91
N TYR A 112 -22.32 -14.61 4.81
CA TYR A 112 -21.88 -13.77 3.69
C TYR A 112 -20.38 -13.49 3.81
N LYS A 113 -19.73 -13.39 2.66
CA LYS A 113 -18.33 -12.94 2.52
C LYS A 113 -18.28 -11.66 1.72
N ASP A 114 -17.33 -10.83 2.05
CA ASP A 114 -17.01 -9.64 1.26
C ASP A 114 -16.63 -10.03 -0.16
N MET A 115 -17.12 -9.28 -1.14
CA MET A 115 -16.60 -9.30 -2.50
C MET A 115 -15.30 -8.47 -2.53
N PRO A 116 -14.14 -9.12 -2.64
CA PRO A 116 -12.87 -8.42 -2.55
C PRO A 116 -12.72 -7.40 -3.67
N LYS A 117 -12.00 -6.32 -3.40
CA LYS A 117 -11.71 -5.26 -4.36
C LYS A 117 -10.20 -5.19 -4.64
N ASP A 118 -9.87 -4.95 -5.90
CA ASP A 118 -8.49 -4.72 -6.35
C ASP A 118 -8.45 -3.54 -7.35
N GLY A 119 -9.32 -2.58 -7.15
CA GLY A 119 -9.40 -1.36 -7.96
C GLY A 119 -9.67 -1.65 -9.43
N GLU A 120 -8.81 -1.17 -10.30
CA GLU A 120 -8.97 -1.29 -11.75
C GLU A 120 -8.48 -2.62 -12.34
N ASN A 121 -7.84 -3.48 -11.55
CA ASN A 121 -7.33 -4.76 -12.04
C ASN A 121 -8.44 -5.79 -12.20
N THR A 122 -8.27 -6.69 -13.16
CA THR A 122 -9.11 -7.88 -13.33
C THR A 122 -8.34 -9.12 -12.91
N TYR A 123 -9.01 -10.03 -12.20
CA TYR A 123 -8.45 -11.32 -11.79
C TYR A 123 -9.55 -12.39 -11.68
N ASP A 124 -9.18 -13.64 -11.50
CA ASP A 124 -10.14 -14.73 -11.30
C ASP A 124 -10.44 -14.88 -9.80
N LEU A 125 -11.65 -14.51 -9.38
CA LEU A 125 -12.09 -14.66 -8.00
C LEU A 125 -12.72 -16.03 -7.78
N VAL A 126 -12.13 -16.85 -6.91
CA VAL A 126 -12.69 -18.16 -6.56
C VAL A 126 -13.78 -18.02 -5.51
N ILE A 127 -15.00 -18.36 -5.89
CA ILE A 127 -16.21 -18.33 -5.03
C ILE A 127 -16.28 -19.56 -4.13
N ALA A 128 -16.01 -20.73 -4.69
CA ALA A 128 -16.00 -22.00 -3.95
C ALA A 128 -15.01 -22.98 -4.59
N ARG A 129 -14.39 -23.83 -3.79
CA ARG A 129 -13.31 -24.73 -4.23
C ARG A 129 -13.59 -26.18 -3.86
N GLY A 130 -12.97 -27.12 -4.61
CA GLY A 130 -12.86 -28.51 -4.25
C GLY A 130 -14.20 -29.24 -4.17
N ILE A 131 -15.17 -28.86 -5.00
CA ILE A 131 -16.52 -29.43 -4.95
C ILE A 131 -16.55 -30.72 -5.76
N THR A 132 -16.78 -31.85 -5.09
CA THR A 132 -16.91 -33.13 -5.77
C THR A 132 -18.34 -33.37 -6.26
N ILE A 133 -18.48 -33.84 -7.49
CA ILE A 133 -19.74 -34.21 -8.10
C ILE A 133 -19.65 -35.58 -8.74
N GLU A 134 -20.57 -36.47 -8.32
CA GLU A 134 -20.67 -37.80 -8.87
C GLU A 134 -21.35 -37.80 -10.26
N PRO A 135 -21.10 -38.80 -11.10
CA PRO A 135 -21.73 -38.93 -12.41
C PRO A 135 -23.25 -39.04 -12.35
N GLY A 136 -23.89 -38.46 -13.36
CA GLY A 136 -25.32 -38.69 -13.66
C GLY A 136 -26.23 -37.57 -13.19
N SER A 137 -27.35 -37.42 -13.86
CA SER A 137 -28.33 -36.33 -13.63
C SER A 137 -29.01 -36.38 -12.25
N SER A 138 -29.03 -37.53 -11.57
CA SER A 138 -29.51 -37.64 -10.20
C SER A 138 -28.59 -36.96 -9.18
N ASN A 139 -27.31 -36.74 -9.54
CA ASN A 139 -26.29 -36.08 -8.71
C ASN A 139 -26.09 -34.64 -9.10
N LYS A 140 -26.95 -34.09 -9.94
CA LYS A 140 -26.95 -32.69 -10.32
C LYS A 140 -26.99 -31.81 -9.07
N GLN A 141 -26.04 -30.90 -8.94
CA GLN A 141 -25.92 -29.95 -7.81
C GLN A 141 -26.58 -28.64 -8.20
N ASN A 142 -27.49 -28.17 -7.33
CA ASN A 142 -28.22 -26.91 -7.54
C ASN A 142 -27.70 -25.84 -6.57
N TYR A 143 -27.42 -24.68 -7.11
CA TYR A 143 -26.84 -23.54 -6.37
C TYR A 143 -27.74 -22.33 -6.42
N THR A 144 -27.70 -21.57 -5.35
CA THR A 144 -28.21 -20.21 -5.26
C THR A 144 -27.04 -19.29 -4.92
N LEU A 145 -26.73 -18.34 -5.79
CA LEU A 145 -25.79 -17.27 -5.55
C LEU A 145 -26.54 -16.00 -5.24
N GLU A 146 -26.30 -15.43 -4.09
CA GLU A 146 -26.86 -14.16 -3.64
C GLU A 146 -25.72 -13.14 -3.51
N ILE A 147 -25.92 -11.96 -4.10
CA ILE A 147 -25.02 -10.82 -3.98
C ILE A 147 -25.81 -9.66 -3.41
N LYS A 148 -25.27 -8.98 -2.39
CA LYS A 148 -25.91 -7.86 -1.70
C LYS A 148 -24.97 -6.68 -1.61
N TYR A 149 -25.55 -5.50 -1.72
CA TYR A 149 -24.91 -4.28 -1.24
C TYR A 149 -25.68 -3.83 0.01
N LEU A 150 -25.03 -4.01 1.16
CA LEU A 150 -25.65 -3.76 2.45
C LEU A 150 -25.92 -2.26 2.62
N ASP A 151 -27.10 -1.94 3.16
CA ASP A 151 -27.42 -0.58 3.59
C ASP A 151 -26.70 -0.25 4.90
N SER A 152 -26.26 0.99 5.06
CA SER A 152 -25.55 1.47 6.24
C SER A 152 -26.01 2.88 6.62
N THR A 153 -25.84 3.20 7.90
CA THR A 153 -26.04 4.57 8.39
C THR A 153 -24.88 5.50 8.05
N GLU A 154 -23.78 4.98 7.51
CA GLU A 154 -22.64 5.76 7.06
C GLU A 154 -22.80 6.18 5.60
N ASP A 155 -22.09 7.23 5.20
CA ASP A 155 -22.12 7.76 3.84
C ASP A 155 -21.47 6.77 2.87
N GLN A 156 -22.27 6.16 2.00
CA GLN A 156 -21.86 5.21 0.98
C GLN A 156 -21.69 5.88 -0.41
N SER A 157 -21.84 7.19 -0.49
CA SER A 157 -21.74 7.94 -1.76
C SER A 157 -20.37 7.86 -2.42
N ILE A 158 -19.34 7.53 -1.66
CA ILE A 158 -17.97 7.33 -2.18
C ILE A 158 -17.88 6.21 -3.21
N ASP A 159 -18.82 5.25 -3.20
CA ASP A 159 -18.89 4.16 -4.18
C ASP A 159 -19.62 4.53 -5.48
N MET A 160 -20.08 5.78 -5.59
CA MET A 160 -20.71 6.28 -6.82
C MET A 160 -19.79 6.16 -8.02
N GLY A 161 -20.34 5.64 -9.13
CA GLY A 161 -19.58 5.42 -10.36
C GLY A 161 -18.68 4.18 -10.35
N SER A 162 -18.63 3.43 -9.26
CA SER A 162 -17.90 2.15 -9.20
C SER A 162 -18.54 1.10 -10.10
N THR A 163 -17.77 0.10 -10.49
CA THR A 163 -18.23 -1.02 -11.31
C THR A 163 -17.83 -2.35 -10.69
N VAL A 164 -18.72 -3.32 -10.78
CA VAL A 164 -18.44 -4.72 -10.44
C VAL A 164 -18.77 -5.58 -11.65
N THR A 165 -17.78 -6.29 -12.15
CA THR A 165 -17.93 -7.14 -13.34
C THR A 165 -17.30 -8.51 -13.12
N GLY A 166 -17.75 -9.52 -13.84
CA GLY A 166 -17.18 -10.86 -13.82
C GLY A 166 -18.02 -11.84 -14.64
N SER A 167 -17.47 -13.01 -14.88
CA SER A 167 -18.19 -14.10 -15.55
C SER A 167 -18.08 -15.36 -14.70
N LEU A 168 -19.22 -15.97 -14.37
CA LEU A 168 -19.29 -17.19 -13.58
C LEU A 168 -18.89 -18.40 -14.43
N TYR A 169 -17.86 -19.10 -13.98
CA TYR A 169 -17.34 -20.31 -14.61
C TYR A 169 -17.23 -21.44 -13.61
N ILE A 170 -17.27 -22.63 -14.15
CA ILE A 170 -16.81 -23.83 -13.48
C ILE A 170 -15.50 -24.25 -14.13
N VAL A 171 -14.49 -24.44 -13.31
CA VAL A 171 -13.18 -24.92 -13.74
C VAL A 171 -12.86 -26.24 -13.05
N GLU A 172 -12.06 -27.10 -13.68
CA GLU A 172 -11.54 -28.29 -12.98
C GLU A 172 -10.81 -27.84 -11.74
N SER A 173 -11.19 -28.38 -10.58
CA SER A 173 -10.45 -28.11 -9.37
C SER A 173 -9.07 -28.71 -9.51
N THR A 174 -8.11 -27.88 -9.48
CA THR A 174 -6.69 -28.26 -9.48
C THR A 174 -6.14 -28.25 -8.07
N THR A 175 -7.01 -27.98 -7.09
CA THR A 175 -6.67 -27.98 -5.68
C THR A 175 -6.96 -29.36 -5.08
N ASN A 176 -6.04 -29.85 -4.29
CA ASN A 176 -6.32 -30.86 -3.30
C ASN A 176 -7.41 -30.30 -2.37
N GLU A 177 -8.50 -31.02 -2.10
CA GLU A 177 -9.65 -30.56 -1.29
C GLU A 177 -9.23 -29.95 0.07
N ASN A 178 -8.02 -30.26 0.52
CA ASN A 178 -7.43 -29.77 1.75
C ASN A 178 -6.47 -28.58 1.58
N ASN A 179 -6.21 -28.10 0.34
CA ASN A 179 -5.28 -27.00 0.12
C ASN A 179 -6.03 -25.67 0.02
N PRO A 180 -5.93 -24.79 1.03
CA PRO A 180 -6.69 -23.52 1.07
C PRO A 180 -6.11 -22.43 0.19
N TYR A 181 -4.97 -22.67 -0.47
CA TYR A 181 -4.25 -21.65 -1.23
C TYR A 181 -4.56 -21.71 -2.73
N THR A 182 -4.39 -20.57 -3.38
CA THR A 182 -4.54 -20.45 -4.84
C THR A 182 -3.40 -21.17 -5.55
N LYS A 183 -3.72 -21.98 -6.56
CA LYS A 183 -2.72 -22.68 -7.38
C LYS A 183 -1.70 -21.70 -7.97
N GLY A 184 -0.43 -22.06 -7.91
CA GLY A 184 0.69 -21.26 -8.39
C GLY A 184 1.28 -20.33 -7.33
N THR A 185 0.60 -20.16 -6.18
CA THR A 185 1.17 -19.41 -5.06
C THR A 185 2.16 -20.26 -4.26
N LEU A 186 3.03 -19.61 -3.51
CA LEU A 186 3.95 -20.29 -2.60
C LEU A 186 3.20 -21.10 -1.55
N GLY A 187 2.12 -20.55 -0.97
CA GLY A 187 1.29 -21.28 0.00
C GLY A 187 0.71 -22.56 -0.57
N TYR A 188 0.24 -22.53 -1.82
CA TYR A 188 -0.24 -23.72 -2.51
C TYR A 188 0.87 -24.79 -2.61
N GLN A 189 2.05 -24.43 -3.08
CA GLN A 189 3.16 -25.38 -3.25
C GLN A 189 3.59 -25.99 -1.91
N ILE A 190 3.70 -25.16 -0.86
CA ILE A 190 4.04 -25.65 0.49
C ILE A 190 3.03 -26.70 0.96
N MET A 191 1.74 -26.49 0.75
CA MET A 191 0.69 -27.44 1.16
C MET A 191 0.69 -28.71 0.33
N GLU A 192 1.03 -28.66 -0.97
CA GLU A 192 1.17 -29.85 -1.83
C GLU A 192 2.35 -30.71 -1.39
N ASP A 193 3.52 -30.08 -1.17
CA ASP A 193 4.72 -30.79 -0.77
C ASP A 193 4.64 -31.32 0.68
N ASN A 194 3.72 -30.80 1.49
CA ASN A 194 3.49 -31.17 2.88
C ASN A 194 2.03 -31.61 3.12
N SER A 195 1.52 -32.43 2.24
CA SER A 195 0.10 -32.85 2.23
C SER A 195 -0.30 -33.79 3.38
N ASN A 196 0.65 -34.32 4.16
CA ASN A 196 0.38 -35.11 5.35
C ASN A 196 0.01 -34.18 6.52
N ILE A 197 -1.27 -33.81 6.63
CA ILE A 197 -1.76 -32.88 7.65
C ILE A 197 -2.16 -33.66 8.91
N LYS A 198 -1.54 -33.33 10.04
CA LYS A 198 -1.80 -33.91 11.37
C LYS A 198 -2.27 -32.85 12.36
N THR A 199 -2.74 -33.28 13.51
CA THR A 199 -3.06 -32.42 14.67
C THR A 199 -2.24 -32.89 15.87
N ARG A 200 -1.61 -31.94 16.56
CA ARG A 200 -0.96 -32.21 17.85
C ARG A 200 -1.89 -31.79 18.98
N THR A 201 -2.00 -32.66 19.98
CA THR A 201 -2.82 -32.46 21.18
C THR A 201 -1.99 -32.49 22.46
N ASP A 202 -0.78 -33.05 22.41
CA ASP A 202 0.16 -33.03 23.54
C ASP A 202 1.25 -31.99 23.32
N PHE A 203 1.35 -31.03 24.23
CA PHE A 203 2.37 -29.99 24.31
C PHE A 203 3.15 -30.07 25.63
N SER A 204 3.04 -31.16 26.36
CA SER A 204 3.74 -31.43 27.62
C SER A 204 5.08 -32.12 27.42
N THR A 205 5.29 -32.73 26.24
CA THR A 205 6.54 -33.41 25.88
C THR A 205 7.17 -32.72 24.67
N THR A 206 8.51 -32.70 24.62
CA THR A 206 9.26 -32.16 23.47
C THR A 206 9.04 -33.05 22.26
N TYR A 207 8.79 -32.39 21.08
CA TYR A 207 8.63 -33.07 19.82
C TYR A 207 9.84 -32.81 18.93
N THR A 208 10.61 -33.87 18.66
CA THR A 208 11.93 -33.79 18.00
C THR A 208 12.06 -34.73 16.79
N ASP A 209 10.99 -35.39 16.37
CA ASP A 209 11.01 -36.33 15.26
C ASP A 209 11.38 -35.64 13.95
N VAL A 210 12.11 -36.38 13.11
CA VAL A 210 12.37 -35.93 11.73
C VAL A 210 11.04 -35.76 11.00
N ASN A 211 10.89 -34.61 10.38
CA ASN A 211 9.67 -34.25 9.69
C ASN A 211 9.97 -33.83 8.23
N ILE A 212 9.44 -34.60 7.29
CA ILE A 212 9.46 -34.32 5.85
C ILE A 212 8.04 -34.54 5.31
N GLY A 213 7.48 -33.57 4.62
CA GLY A 213 6.16 -33.67 4.00
C GLY A 213 4.98 -33.62 4.97
N THR A 214 5.18 -33.20 6.24
CA THR A 214 4.11 -33.11 7.24
C THR A 214 3.98 -31.70 7.78
N MET A 215 2.73 -31.21 7.78
CA MET A 215 2.34 -30.03 8.55
C MET A 215 1.30 -30.39 9.62
N TYR A 216 1.21 -29.55 10.62
CA TYR A 216 0.23 -29.69 11.69
C TYR A 216 -0.78 -28.58 11.62
N LYS A 217 -2.04 -28.93 11.89
CA LYS A 217 -3.17 -28.01 11.86
C LYS A 217 -3.44 -27.45 13.26
N ALA A 218 -3.73 -26.14 13.32
CA ALA A 218 -4.21 -25.43 14.50
C ALA A 218 -5.22 -24.37 14.10
N LYS A 219 -5.68 -23.57 15.07
CA LYS A 219 -6.58 -22.43 14.85
C LYS A 219 -5.90 -21.12 15.26
N GLU A 220 -6.13 -20.09 14.45
CA GLU A 220 -5.89 -18.69 14.79
C GLU A 220 -7.17 -17.91 14.48
N ASN A 221 -7.81 -17.33 15.51
CA ASN A 221 -9.10 -16.62 15.38
C ASN A 221 -10.16 -17.41 14.57
N ASN A 222 -10.35 -18.69 14.90
CA ASN A 222 -11.22 -19.64 14.20
C ASN A 222 -10.81 -20.05 12.77
N THR A 223 -9.79 -19.42 12.19
CA THR A 223 -9.22 -19.80 10.90
C THR A 223 -8.24 -20.96 11.05
N ASP A 224 -8.29 -21.92 10.14
CA ASP A 224 -7.31 -23.00 10.08
C ASP A 224 -5.94 -22.46 9.66
N VAL A 225 -4.93 -22.77 10.44
CA VAL A 225 -3.53 -22.46 10.16
C VAL A 225 -2.68 -23.71 10.24
N TYR A 226 -1.58 -23.71 9.50
CA TYR A 226 -0.73 -24.88 9.35
C TYR A 226 0.70 -24.54 9.79
N TYR A 227 1.36 -25.44 10.54
CA TYR A 227 2.67 -25.18 11.10
C TYR A 227 3.60 -26.38 11.01
N PHE A 228 4.89 -26.12 11.03
CA PHE A 228 5.93 -27.14 11.10
C PHE A 228 6.30 -27.46 12.56
N ALA A 229 6.59 -28.72 12.84
CA ALA A 229 7.07 -29.16 14.16
C ALA A 229 8.12 -30.22 14.04
N GLY A 230 8.92 -30.40 15.09
CA GLY A 230 10.02 -31.36 15.14
C GLY A 230 11.24 -30.93 14.33
N ASP A 231 11.99 -31.88 13.81
CA ASP A 231 13.12 -31.66 12.91
C ASP A 231 12.62 -31.56 11.46
N ALA A 232 11.93 -30.48 11.15
CA ALA A 232 11.41 -30.22 9.80
C ALA A 232 12.56 -29.91 8.84
N ARG A 233 12.61 -30.62 7.69
CA ARG A 233 13.73 -30.53 6.73
C ARG A 233 13.37 -29.92 5.41
N ASN A 234 12.08 -29.72 5.14
CA ASN A 234 11.56 -29.14 3.90
C ASN A 234 10.74 -27.86 4.14
N ASN A 235 11.20 -27.01 5.05
CA ASN A 235 10.59 -25.71 5.35
C ASN A 235 11.55 -24.54 5.09
N TRP A 236 12.45 -24.70 4.13
CA TRP A 236 13.38 -23.64 3.74
C TRP A 236 12.82 -22.73 2.67
N VAL A 237 13.07 -21.43 2.83
CA VAL A 237 12.73 -20.39 1.86
C VAL A 237 13.96 -19.52 1.61
N LYS A 238 14.23 -19.15 0.38
CA LYS A 238 15.22 -18.14 0.00
C LYS A 238 14.49 -16.89 -0.47
N PHE A 239 14.68 -15.79 0.26
CA PHE A 239 14.00 -14.55 0.01
C PHE A 239 14.82 -13.34 0.49
N GLY A 240 14.85 -12.27 -0.32
CA GLY A 240 15.55 -11.03 0.02
C GLY A 240 17.06 -11.19 0.26
N GLY A 241 17.70 -12.14 -0.42
CA GLY A 241 19.13 -12.44 -0.25
C GLY A 241 19.45 -13.34 0.95
N TYR A 242 18.44 -13.75 1.73
CA TYR A 242 18.60 -14.55 2.95
C TYR A 242 17.86 -15.87 2.87
N TYR A 243 18.25 -16.80 3.75
CA TYR A 243 17.56 -18.05 4.03
C TYR A 243 16.67 -17.90 5.26
N TRP A 244 15.51 -18.51 5.19
CA TRP A 244 14.46 -18.46 6.20
C TRP A 244 13.92 -19.86 6.45
N ARG A 245 13.30 -20.05 7.62
CA ARG A 245 12.59 -21.28 7.97
C ARG A 245 11.09 -20.95 8.11
N ILE A 246 10.24 -21.69 7.42
CA ILE A 246 8.79 -21.53 7.59
C ILE A 246 8.41 -21.98 8.99
N ILE A 247 7.73 -21.10 9.74
CA ILE A 247 7.15 -21.42 11.04
C ILE A 247 5.74 -21.97 10.82
N ARG A 248 4.89 -21.18 10.20
CA ARG A 248 3.47 -21.46 9.99
C ARG A 248 2.83 -20.58 8.91
N THR A 249 1.59 -20.89 8.60
CA THR A 249 0.69 -19.95 7.95
C THR A 249 -0.04 -19.10 9.00
N ASN A 250 -0.50 -17.91 8.64
CA ASN A 250 -1.29 -17.02 9.49
C ASN A 250 -2.77 -17.04 9.07
N SER A 251 -3.66 -16.49 9.88
CA SER A 251 -5.09 -16.39 9.58
C SER A 251 -5.41 -15.53 8.36
N ASP A 252 -4.54 -14.60 7.99
CA ASP A 252 -4.62 -13.81 6.74
C ASP A 252 -4.09 -14.57 5.51
N GLY A 253 -3.73 -15.84 5.66
CA GLY A 253 -3.15 -16.69 4.62
C GLY A 253 -1.66 -16.44 4.35
N SER A 254 -1.04 -15.45 4.98
CA SER A 254 0.40 -15.20 4.82
C SER A 254 1.26 -16.29 5.45
N ILE A 255 2.52 -16.38 5.00
CA ILE A 255 3.46 -17.45 5.40
C ILE A 255 4.53 -16.85 6.30
N ARG A 256 4.57 -17.28 7.56
CA ARG A 256 5.50 -16.78 8.58
C ARG A 256 6.86 -17.44 8.50
N LEU A 257 7.91 -16.63 8.45
CA LEU A 257 9.30 -17.03 8.24
C LEU A 257 10.21 -16.55 9.36
N LEU A 258 11.06 -17.44 9.89
CA LEU A 258 12.12 -17.13 10.83
C LEU A 258 13.45 -16.96 10.10
N TYR A 259 14.18 -15.89 10.36
CA TYR A 259 15.51 -15.62 9.81
C TYR A 259 16.52 -16.72 10.12
N HIS A 260 17.30 -17.13 9.10
CA HIS A 260 18.33 -18.17 9.26
C HIS A 260 19.73 -17.69 8.83
N GLY A 261 19.86 -16.59 8.15
CA GLY A 261 21.17 -16.09 7.69
C GLY A 261 21.36 -16.19 6.19
N THR A 262 22.59 -16.22 5.74
CA THR A 262 22.98 -16.11 4.31
C THR A 262 23.16 -17.44 3.60
N SER A 263 23.16 -18.54 4.34
CA SER A 263 23.22 -19.91 3.78
C SER A 263 22.54 -20.92 4.70
N PRO A 264 22.11 -22.11 4.20
CA PRO A 264 21.59 -23.18 5.05
C PRO A 264 22.60 -23.70 6.08
N GLU A 265 23.89 -23.55 5.81
CA GLU A 265 24.98 -23.96 6.71
C GLU A 265 25.36 -22.88 7.72
N THR A 266 24.78 -21.70 7.65
CA THR A 266 25.08 -20.59 8.56
C THR A 266 25.00 -21.05 10.01
N GLN A 267 26.05 -20.78 10.79
CA GLN A 267 26.07 -21.09 12.22
C GLN A 267 25.54 -19.95 13.06
N ASN A 268 25.58 -18.73 12.57
CA ASN A 268 25.09 -17.53 13.22
C ASN A 268 23.79 -17.07 12.54
N ALA A 269 22.68 -17.63 12.95
CA ALA A 269 21.36 -17.32 12.40
C ALA A 269 20.76 -16.04 13.03
N TYR A 270 21.55 -15.00 13.19
CA TYR A 270 21.17 -13.74 13.84
C TYR A 270 21.38 -12.55 12.91
N ILE A 271 20.67 -11.47 13.17
CA ILE A 271 20.95 -10.16 12.55
C ILE A 271 22.02 -9.45 13.39
N GLY A 272 23.08 -8.97 12.71
CA GLY A 272 24.23 -8.34 13.39
C GLY A 272 25.07 -9.31 14.20
N ASP A 273 26.25 -8.85 14.64
CA ASP A 273 27.22 -9.65 15.38
C ASP A 273 27.11 -9.44 16.89
N SER A 274 26.30 -8.49 17.35
CA SER A 274 26.18 -8.11 18.75
C SER A 274 24.90 -8.62 19.39
N GLU A 275 25.00 -9.03 20.64
CA GLU A 275 23.86 -9.30 21.51
C GLU A 275 23.21 -7.99 21.94
N ILE A 276 21.87 -7.95 21.97
CA ILE A 276 21.05 -6.75 22.21
C ILE A 276 20.11 -7.00 23.38
N ALA A 277 19.92 -6.02 24.25
CA ALA A 277 18.89 -6.06 25.27
C ALA A 277 17.50 -5.98 24.61
N PHE A 278 16.51 -6.70 25.13
CA PHE A 278 15.13 -6.52 24.70
C PHE A 278 14.68 -5.07 24.99
N ASN A 279 15.00 -4.63 26.21
CA ASN A 279 14.92 -3.22 26.58
C ASN A 279 16.07 -2.91 27.56
N GLU A 280 16.72 -1.76 27.40
CA GLU A 280 17.79 -1.34 28.31
C GLU A 280 17.29 -1.01 29.70
N ASN A 281 16.06 -0.52 29.81
CA ASN A 281 15.37 -0.33 31.07
C ASN A 281 14.58 -1.60 31.46
N TYR A 282 14.56 -1.93 32.73
CA TYR A 282 13.99 -3.19 33.23
C TYR A 282 13.15 -3.03 34.50
N ASN A 283 13.24 -1.90 35.19
CA ASN A 283 12.72 -1.66 36.54
C ASN A 283 11.25 -1.21 36.59
N ASP A 284 10.50 -1.43 35.52
CA ASP A 284 9.06 -1.25 35.41
C ASP A 284 8.49 -2.35 34.52
N SER A 285 7.36 -2.89 34.89
CA SER A 285 6.73 -4.00 34.17
C SER A 285 6.31 -3.64 32.73
N MET A 286 6.27 -2.35 32.36
CA MET A 286 6.00 -1.91 30.99
C MET A 286 7.10 -2.35 30.00
N TYR A 287 8.32 -2.57 30.44
CA TYR A 287 9.46 -2.86 29.55
C TYR A 287 9.47 -4.25 28.93
N VAL A 288 8.48 -5.12 29.24
CA VAL A 288 8.22 -6.34 28.44
C VAL A 288 7.59 -6.04 27.08
N GLY A 289 7.12 -4.80 26.87
CA GLY A 289 6.49 -4.42 25.62
C GLY A 289 7.46 -4.32 24.46
N TYR A 290 7.15 -4.95 23.33
CA TYR A 290 7.84 -4.71 22.06
C TYR A 290 7.72 -3.24 21.64
N LYS A 291 6.52 -2.68 21.84
CA LYS A 291 6.28 -1.26 22.06
C LYS A 291 5.62 -1.11 23.43
N TYR A 292 5.84 0.01 24.08
CA TYR A 292 5.28 0.27 25.41
C TYR A 292 4.81 1.74 25.52
N GLY A 293 3.99 2.01 26.50
CA GLY A 293 3.46 3.35 26.79
C GLY A 293 4.15 3.98 28.01
N THR A 294 3.35 4.21 29.06
CA THR A 294 3.79 4.83 30.31
C THR A 294 3.55 3.92 31.50
N SER A 295 4.29 4.15 32.60
CA SER A 295 4.17 3.42 33.85
C SER A 295 2.78 3.61 34.52
N GLY A 296 2.42 2.71 35.42
CA GLY A 296 1.27 2.82 36.31
C GLY A 296 0.25 1.72 36.13
N SER A 297 -0.38 1.58 34.97
CA SER A 297 -1.38 0.55 34.70
C SER A 297 -1.03 -0.26 33.44
N LEU A 298 -1.65 -1.43 33.30
CA LEU A 298 -1.52 -2.26 32.11
C LEU A 298 -2.06 -1.53 30.86
N GLU A 299 -3.13 -0.77 31.01
CA GLU A 299 -3.71 0.07 29.96
C GLU A 299 -2.71 1.14 29.49
N ASN A 300 -2.10 1.88 30.43
CA ASN A 300 -1.08 2.87 30.12
C ASN A 300 0.15 2.25 29.45
N ASN A 301 0.57 1.07 29.90
CA ASN A 301 1.66 0.32 29.28
C ASN A 301 1.32 -0.03 27.80
N ARG A 302 0.09 -0.35 27.48
CA ARG A 302 -0.38 -0.76 26.15
C ARG A 302 -0.60 0.42 25.17
N LEU A 303 -0.37 1.67 25.54
CA LEU A 303 -0.47 2.81 24.62
C LEU A 303 0.52 2.75 23.45
N ASN A 304 1.56 1.93 23.53
CA ASN A 304 2.51 1.65 22.44
C ASN A 304 3.19 2.89 21.83
N THR A 305 3.43 3.93 22.63
CA THR A 305 4.01 5.19 22.17
C THR A 305 5.53 5.17 22.05
N ASN A 306 6.19 4.17 22.66
CA ASN A 306 7.63 4.04 22.66
C ASN A 306 8.05 2.69 22.09
N ASP A 307 9.15 2.68 21.36
CA ASP A 307 9.76 1.46 20.84
C ASP A 307 10.80 0.90 21.81
N SER A 308 10.80 -0.41 22.05
CA SER A 308 11.86 -1.09 22.80
C SER A 308 13.19 -1.04 22.06
N THR A 309 14.29 -1.31 22.75
CA THR A 309 15.64 -1.36 22.15
C THR A 309 15.69 -2.38 21.01
N ILE A 310 15.13 -3.58 21.23
CA ILE A 310 15.12 -4.62 20.22
C ILE A 310 14.32 -4.25 18.98
N LYS A 311 13.17 -3.56 19.14
CA LYS A 311 12.37 -3.10 17.99
C LYS A 311 13.15 -2.11 17.15
N LYS A 312 13.80 -1.12 17.76
CA LYS A 312 14.65 -0.15 17.04
C LYS A 312 15.75 -0.85 16.23
N THR A 313 16.38 -1.84 16.81
CA THR A 313 17.44 -2.64 16.14
C THR A 313 16.88 -3.39 14.94
N ILE A 314 15.73 -4.06 15.09
CA ILE A 314 15.07 -4.82 14.03
C ILE A 314 14.60 -3.88 12.90
N ASP A 315 14.01 -2.73 13.22
CA ASP A 315 13.56 -1.74 12.24
C ASP A 315 14.74 -1.17 11.43
N THR A 316 15.85 -0.88 12.08
CA THR A 316 17.08 -0.43 11.39
C THR A 316 17.58 -1.50 10.42
N TRP A 317 17.69 -2.74 10.90
CA TRP A 317 18.12 -3.85 10.04
C TRP A 317 17.18 -4.05 8.85
N TYR A 318 15.86 -3.99 9.07
CA TYR A 318 14.87 -4.10 8.00
C TYR A 318 15.04 -3.02 6.94
N LYS A 319 15.19 -1.77 7.38
CA LYS A 319 15.40 -0.63 6.49
C LYS A 319 16.62 -0.83 5.59
N ASP A 320 17.70 -1.38 6.13
CA ASP A 320 18.96 -1.53 5.42
C ASP A 320 18.98 -2.78 4.50
N ASN A 321 18.17 -3.81 4.79
CA ASN A 321 18.28 -5.13 4.15
C ASN A 321 17.01 -5.60 3.42
N LEU A 322 15.80 -5.24 3.87
CA LEU A 322 14.55 -5.82 3.35
C LEU A 322 13.54 -4.79 2.82
N VAL A 323 13.81 -3.51 2.92
CA VAL A 323 12.85 -2.47 2.48
C VAL A 323 12.43 -2.64 1.02
N ASN A 324 13.34 -3.10 0.15
CA ASN A 324 13.09 -3.36 -1.28
C ASN A 324 12.11 -4.53 -1.52
N TYR A 325 11.88 -5.36 -0.53
CA TYR A 325 11.02 -6.54 -0.59
C TYR A 325 9.69 -6.35 0.12
N THR A 326 9.39 -5.14 0.64
CA THR A 326 8.18 -4.84 1.42
C THR A 326 6.89 -5.21 0.68
N LYS A 327 6.86 -5.07 -0.65
CA LYS A 327 5.69 -5.41 -1.48
C LYS A 327 5.26 -6.89 -1.40
N TYR A 328 6.17 -7.79 -1.04
CA TYR A 328 5.89 -9.21 -0.85
C TYR A 328 5.48 -9.59 0.57
N LEU A 329 5.52 -8.64 1.51
CA LEU A 329 5.28 -8.90 2.92
C LEU A 329 3.86 -8.47 3.33
N SER A 330 3.23 -9.29 4.19
CA SER A 330 1.91 -9.01 4.74
C SER A 330 1.98 -7.83 5.71
N THR A 331 1.08 -6.87 5.54
CA THR A 331 0.87 -5.74 6.45
C THR A 331 -0.17 -6.04 7.53
N THR A 332 -0.89 -7.17 7.39
CA THR A 332 -1.98 -7.62 8.28
C THR A 332 -1.58 -8.76 9.20
N ALA A 333 -0.48 -9.47 8.91
CA ALA A 333 0.03 -10.53 9.77
C ALA A 333 0.28 -10.03 11.19
N VAL A 334 -0.33 -10.71 12.19
CA VAL A 334 -0.27 -10.30 13.59
C VAL A 334 0.92 -10.94 14.30
N TYR A 335 1.70 -10.13 15.01
CA TYR A 335 2.77 -10.53 15.92
C TYR A 335 2.33 -10.21 17.35
N CYS A 336 2.08 -11.22 18.16
CA CYS A 336 1.47 -11.07 19.49
C CYS A 336 2.49 -10.90 20.61
N ASN A 337 2.48 -9.76 21.31
CA ASN A 337 3.30 -9.56 22.50
C ASN A 337 2.68 -10.19 23.77
N ASP A 338 1.36 -10.38 23.78
CA ASP A 338 0.59 -11.14 24.78
C ASP A 338 0.80 -10.67 26.22
N ARG A 339 0.50 -9.41 26.49
CA ARG A 339 0.61 -8.80 27.84
C ARG A 339 -0.67 -8.95 28.68
N GLU A 340 -1.53 -9.95 28.41
CA GLU A 340 -2.63 -10.29 29.27
C GLU A 340 -2.13 -10.89 30.60
N LEU A 341 -2.85 -10.63 31.70
CA LEU A 341 -2.51 -11.19 33.00
C LEU A 341 -2.90 -12.68 33.08
N GLY A 342 -1.94 -13.50 33.46
CA GLY A 342 -2.15 -14.93 33.69
C GLY A 342 -2.39 -15.25 35.16
N SER A 343 -1.60 -14.65 36.05
CA SER A 343 -1.76 -14.81 37.48
C SER A 343 -1.12 -13.66 38.25
N GLY A 344 -1.64 -13.38 39.45
CA GLY A 344 -1.28 -12.22 40.26
C GLY A 344 -2.07 -10.96 39.86
N THR A 345 -1.66 -9.83 40.42
CA THR A 345 -2.25 -8.52 40.13
C THR A 345 -1.19 -7.63 39.49
N TYR A 346 -1.56 -6.96 38.40
CA TYR A 346 -0.62 -6.07 37.71
C TYR A 346 -0.05 -5.02 38.65
N SER A 347 1.23 -4.81 38.57
CA SER A 347 1.95 -3.79 39.29
C SER A 347 3.11 -3.25 38.43
N ALA A 348 3.21 -1.94 38.29
CA ALA A 348 4.30 -1.33 37.54
C ALA A 348 5.68 -1.68 38.16
N THR A 349 5.80 -1.50 39.48
CA THR A 349 7.06 -1.68 40.23
C THR A 349 6.91 -2.46 41.54
N GLY A 350 5.70 -2.99 41.80
CA GLY A 350 5.35 -3.61 43.08
C GLY A 350 5.55 -5.14 43.16
N ASN A 351 4.46 -5.86 43.40
CA ASN A 351 4.51 -7.32 43.60
C ASN A 351 4.66 -8.08 42.26
N GLN A 352 5.24 -9.28 42.36
CA GLN A 352 5.39 -10.21 41.26
C GLN A 352 4.03 -10.60 40.67
N PHE A 353 3.99 -10.75 39.36
CA PHE A 353 2.87 -11.34 38.62
C PHE A 353 3.40 -11.99 37.33
N TYR A 354 2.53 -12.79 36.70
CA TYR A 354 2.83 -13.49 35.45
C TYR A 354 1.87 -13.09 34.36
N TYR A 355 2.39 -12.90 33.15
CA TYR A 355 1.58 -12.73 31.97
C TYR A 355 1.00 -14.09 31.51
N VAL A 356 -0.09 -14.04 30.73
CA VAL A 356 -0.87 -15.23 30.37
C VAL A 356 -0.03 -16.27 29.60
N GLY A 357 0.93 -15.84 28.79
CA GLY A 357 1.85 -16.72 28.08
C GLY A 357 2.61 -17.66 29.03
N TYR A 358 3.07 -17.15 30.18
CA TYR A 358 3.74 -17.96 31.21
C TYR A 358 2.81 -19.02 31.81
N THR A 359 1.59 -18.64 32.20
CA THR A 359 0.61 -19.56 32.75
C THR A 359 0.19 -20.61 31.72
N ARG A 360 -0.05 -20.18 30.48
CA ARG A 360 -0.46 -21.05 29.38
C ARG A 360 0.59 -22.09 29.03
N LEU A 361 1.85 -21.69 28.89
CA LEU A 361 2.94 -22.56 28.45
C LEU A 361 3.69 -23.25 29.60
N GLY A 362 3.82 -22.54 30.74
CA GLY A 362 4.50 -23.06 31.90
C GLY A 362 3.68 -24.08 32.70
N ALA A 363 2.45 -23.69 33.07
CA ALA A 363 1.57 -24.54 33.88
C ALA A 363 0.67 -25.43 33.04
N ASN A 364 -0.06 -24.86 32.07
CA ASN A 364 -1.15 -25.56 31.39
C ASN A 364 -0.70 -26.35 30.16
N LYS A 365 0.47 -26.08 29.59
CA LYS A 365 1.01 -26.74 28.39
C LYS A 365 0.03 -26.68 27.21
N ASN A 366 -0.65 -25.53 27.02
CA ASN A 366 -1.70 -25.34 26.04
C ASN A 366 -1.44 -24.07 25.20
N PRO A 367 -0.58 -24.14 24.18
CA PRO A 367 -0.25 -22.97 23.34
C PRO A 367 -1.46 -22.47 22.52
N SER A 368 -1.43 -21.20 22.15
CA SER A 368 -2.45 -20.55 21.34
C SER A 368 -1.84 -19.56 20.34
N TYR A 369 -2.37 -19.54 19.11
CA TYR A 369 -2.03 -18.49 18.13
C TYR A 369 -2.91 -17.25 18.25
N ASN A 370 -3.97 -17.29 19.06
CA ASN A 370 -4.88 -16.17 19.21
C ASN A 370 -4.22 -15.02 19.96
N CYS A 371 -4.33 -13.82 19.41
CA CYS A 371 -3.97 -12.57 20.06
C CYS A 371 -5.26 -11.82 20.41
N THR A 372 -5.74 -11.99 21.63
CA THR A 372 -7.07 -11.52 22.04
C THR A 372 -7.16 -10.01 22.26
N ASN A 373 -6.02 -9.36 22.52
CA ASN A 373 -5.97 -7.93 22.80
C ASN A 373 -5.40 -7.16 21.60
N GLU A 374 -6.15 -6.21 21.07
CA GLU A 374 -5.77 -5.41 19.92
C GLU A 374 -4.52 -4.54 20.15
N TYR A 375 -4.23 -4.15 21.39
CA TYR A 375 -3.01 -3.40 21.74
C TYR A 375 -1.75 -4.28 21.82
N ASP A 376 -1.90 -5.60 21.82
CA ASP A 376 -0.81 -6.57 21.77
C ASP A 376 -0.66 -7.24 20.40
N ALA A 377 -1.62 -7.01 19.49
CA ALA A 377 -1.67 -7.58 18.16
C ALA A 377 -0.89 -6.69 17.15
N PHE A 378 0.42 -6.73 17.21
CA PHE A 378 1.28 -5.88 16.38
C PHE A 378 1.18 -6.24 14.90
N SER A 379 0.82 -5.26 14.07
CA SER A 379 0.90 -5.33 12.60
C SER A 379 1.08 -3.92 12.02
N VAL A 380 1.38 -3.82 10.72
CA VAL A 380 1.50 -2.50 10.05
C VAL A 380 0.14 -1.80 9.98
N ASN A 381 -0.94 -2.55 9.79
CA ASN A 381 -2.29 -2.00 9.64
C ASN A 381 -3.03 -1.75 10.97
N ASN A 382 -2.57 -2.30 12.08
CA ASN A 382 -3.24 -2.10 13.36
C ASN A 382 -2.81 -0.77 14.01
N THR A 383 -3.64 0.25 13.97
CA THR A 383 -3.35 1.58 14.51
C THR A 383 -3.12 1.61 16.02
N LYS A 384 -3.60 0.61 16.79
CA LYS A 384 -3.41 0.50 18.25
C LYS A 384 -2.08 -0.18 18.63
N ALA A 385 -1.55 -1.00 17.73
CA ALA A 385 -0.27 -1.69 17.88
C ALA A 385 0.49 -1.67 16.56
N GLN A 386 0.73 -0.44 16.05
CA GLN A 386 1.29 -0.22 14.73
C GLN A 386 2.78 -0.51 14.67
N LEU A 387 3.17 -1.32 13.70
CA LEU A 387 4.55 -1.53 13.29
C LEU A 387 4.94 -0.55 12.18
N THR A 388 6.18 -0.08 12.23
CA THR A 388 6.78 0.73 11.14
C THR A 388 7.04 -0.14 9.91
N TYR A 389 7.50 -1.37 10.14
CA TYR A 389 7.83 -2.37 9.11
C TYR A 389 7.19 -3.71 9.45
N PRO A 390 6.87 -4.57 8.47
CA PRO A 390 6.23 -5.88 8.67
C PRO A 390 7.22 -6.93 9.19
N ILE A 391 7.84 -6.66 10.33
CA ILE A 391 8.87 -7.48 10.95
C ILE A 391 8.77 -7.43 12.47
N ALA A 392 8.96 -8.58 13.13
CA ALA A 392 9.01 -8.69 14.60
C ALA A 392 9.83 -9.89 15.03
N LEU A 393 9.44 -10.56 16.13
CA LEU A 393 10.08 -11.74 16.68
C LEU A 393 9.10 -12.94 16.73
N MET A 394 9.64 -14.14 16.85
CA MET A 394 8.89 -15.35 17.11
C MET A 394 8.29 -15.33 18.50
N THR A 395 7.07 -15.88 18.68
CA THR A 395 6.41 -15.96 19.98
C THR A 395 6.76 -17.26 20.73
N ALA A 396 6.55 -17.27 22.02
CA ALA A 396 6.76 -18.48 22.83
C ALA A 396 5.77 -19.60 22.47
N ASP A 397 4.56 -19.24 22.09
CA ASP A 397 3.55 -20.18 21.59
C ASP A 397 3.99 -20.86 20.30
N GLU A 398 4.59 -20.11 19.36
CA GLU A 398 5.15 -20.68 18.12
C GLU A 398 6.27 -21.67 18.41
N ILE A 399 7.12 -21.43 19.42
CA ILE A 399 8.11 -22.39 19.90
C ILE A 399 7.44 -23.66 20.43
N SER A 400 6.38 -23.52 21.24
CA SER A 400 5.65 -24.67 21.78
C SER A 400 4.98 -25.50 20.68
N TYR A 401 4.35 -24.86 19.71
CA TYR A 401 3.80 -25.55 18.55
C TYR A 401 4.88 -26.24 17.72
N ALA A 402 6.05 -25.64 17.56
CA ALA A 402 7.17 -26.23 16.85
C ALA A 402 7.80 -27.47 17.58
N GLY A 403 7.42 -27.74 18.80
CA GLY A 403 7.88 -28.91 19.58
C GLY A 403 8.60 -28.58 20.89
N GLY A 404 8.70 -27.28 21.23
CA GLY A 404 9.30 -26.86 22.48
C GLY A 404 8.40 -27.05 23.69
N VAL A 405 9.04 -27.27 24.87
CA VAL A 405 8.35 -27.29 26.15
C VAL A 405 9.12 -26.44 27.15
N TRP A 406 8.43 -25.67 27.95
CA TRP A 406 8.99 -24.81 28.97
C TRP A 406 9.99 -25.56 29.85
N ALA A 407 11.20 -25.00 29.92
CA ALA A 407 12.30 -25.51 30.73
C ALA A 407 12.76 -26.96 30.40
N LYS A 408 12.41 -27.50 29.21
CA LYS A 408 12.87 -28.82 28.76
C LYS A 408 13.80 -28.70 27.54
N ASN A 409 14.80 -29.53 27.47
CA ASN A 409 15.74 -29.62 26.36
C ASN A 409 15.12 -30.34 25.16
N ALA A 410 15.39 -29.84 23.96
CA ALA A 410 15.01 -30.47 22.69
C ALA A 410 16.15 -30.34 21.67
N ALA A 411 16.68 -31.45 21.16
CA ALA A 411 17.94 -31.44 20.42
C ALA A 411 17.82 -31.17 18.92
N THR A 412 16.62 -31.29 18.32
CA THR A 412 16.45 -31.39 16.86
C THR A 412 15.31 -30.54 16.33
N TRP A 413 15.05 -29.38 16.93
CA TRP A 413 14.08 -28.47 16.37
C TRP A 413 14.61 -27.84 15.07
N TYR A 414 13.73 -27.65 14.04
CA TYR A 414 14.12 -27.19 12.73
C TYR A 414 14.86 -25.82 12.76
N TYR A 415 14.53 -24.96 13.70
CA TYR A 415 15.15 -23.64 13.82
C TYR A 415 16.52 -23.64 14.52
N LEU A 416 16.99 -24.80 14.94
CA LEU A 416 18.31 -24.99 15.52
C LEU A 416 19.26 -25.72 14.57
N ASN A 417 18.76 -26.38 13.56
CA ASN A 417 19.53 -27.18 12.64
C ASN A 417 19.90 -26.43 11.37
N SER A 418 21.14 -26.53 10.95
CA SER A 418 21.56 -26.26 9.60
C SER A 418 21.46 -27.55 8.76
N LYS A 419 21.01 -27.43 7.49
CA LYS A 419 20.89 -28.55 6.53
C LYS A 419 20.20 -29.82 7.05
N GLY A 420 19.35 -29.72 8.03
CA GLY A 420 18.74 -30.90 8.64
C GLY A 420 19.71 -31.78 9.41
N ASN A 421 20.86 -31.29 9.79
CA ASN A 421 21.83 -32.00 10.59
C ASN A 421 21.58 -31.71 12.08
N ALA A 422 21.60 -32.76 12.90
CA ALA A 422 21.39 -32.67 14.33
C ALA A 422 22.53 -31.95 15.09
N SER A 423 23.63 -31.60 14.45
CA SER A 423 24.69 -30.83 15.07
C SER A 423 24.29 -29.33 15.08
N ILE A 424 23.74 -28.94 16.19
CA ILE A 424 23.32 -27.58 16.47
C ILE A 424 24.55 -26.71 16.63
N LYS A 425 24.80 -25.91 15.62
CA LYS A 425 25.77 -24.82 15.80
C LYS A 425 25.12 -23.46 15.57
N ASN A 426 23.99 -23.45 14.95
CA ASN A 426 23.19 -22.21 14.77
C ASN A 426 22.56 -21.87 16.08
N GLY A 427 23.00 -20.80 16.67
CA GLY A 427 22.49 -20.38 17.92
C GLY A 427 23.09 -21.19 19.07
N GLN A 428 24.39 -21.29 19.12
CA GLN A 428 25.05 -21.65 20.40
C GLN A 428 24.70 -20.65 21.49
N ASN A 429 24.06 -19.54 21.11
CA ASN A 429 23.72 -18.43 21.97
C ASN A 429 22.21 -18.32 22.13
N GLU A 430 21.78 -17.57 23.10
CA GLU A 430 20.39 -17.35 23.42
C GLU A 430 19.81 -16.24 22.51
N TRP A 431 18.52 -16.32 22.20
CA TRP A 431 17.85 -15.25 21.45
C TRP A 431 16.46 -14.93 22.01
N TRP A 432 16.03 -13.69 21.79
CA TRP A 432 14.76 -13.17 22.27
C TRP A 432 13.56 -13.72 21.53
N LEU A 433 12.47 -13.95 22.28
CA LEU A 433 11.13 -14.13 21.78
C LEU A 433 10.29 -12.85 22.02
N LEU A 434 9.12 -12.76 21.37
CA LEU A 434 8.24 -11.59 21.48
C LEU A 434 7.42 -11.59 22.77
N SER A 435 7.05 -12.76 23.30
CA SER A 435 6.05 -12.92 24.34
C SER A 435 6.54 -12.45 25.71
N ALA A 436 5.70 -11.65 26.39
CA ALA A 436 5.92 -11.26 27.78
C ALA A 436 5.79 -12.47 28.73
N ALA A 437 6.65 -12.57 29.75
CA ALA A 437 6.66 -13.68 30.71
C ALA A 437 6.19 -13.25 32.11
N SER A 438 6.88 -12.33 32.76
CA SER A 438 6.60 -11.94 34.13
C SER A 438 7.12 -10.55 34.50
N TRP A 439 6.64 -10.09 35.63
CA TRP A 439 7.33 -9.13 36.50
C TRP A 439 7.83 -9.88 37.70
N ASP A 440 9.15 -9.93 37.91
CA ASP A 440 9.76 -10.80 38.89
C ASP A 440 10.00 -10.16 40.28
N THR A 441 10.32 -11.01 41.28
CA THR A 441 10.61 -10.60 42.66
C THR A 441 11.84 -9.70 42.78
N ASP A 442 12.78 -9.78 41.84
CA ASP A 442 13.96 -8.91 41.77
C ASP A 442 13.67 -7.54 41.14
N LYS A 443 12.40 -7.25 40.91
CA LYS A 443 11.93 -6.00 40.28
C LYS A 443 12.43 -5.82 38.86
N SER A 444 12.37 -6.89 38.08
CA SER A 444 12.72 -6.87 36.66
C SER A 444 11.58 -7.33 35.75
N SER A 445 11.46 -6.67 34.61
CA SER A 445 10.67 -7.10 33.47
C SER A 445 11.31 -8.30 32.81
N VAL A 446 10.51 -9.33 32.52
CA VAL A 446 11.00 -10.61 31.99
C VAL A 446 10.23 -11.00 30.73
N VAL A 447 10.98 -11.40 29.69
CA VAL A 447 10.48 -11.83 28.39
C VAL A 447 10.97 -13.23 28.08
N PHE A 448 10.22 -13.98 27.28
CA PHE A 448 10.64 -15.32 26.86
C PHE A 448 11.88 -15.28 25.96
N LYS A 449 12.66 -16.35 26.02
CA LYS A 449 13.86 -16.58 25.20
C LYS A 449 14.01 -18.04 24.82
N VAL A 450 14.86 -18.31 23.84
CA VAL A 450 15.37 -19.67 23.55
C VAL A 450 16.85 -19.72 23.88
N SER A 451 17.25 -20.79 24.55
CA SER A 451 18.64 -21.12 24.82
C SER A 451 19.11 -22.23 23.89
N SER A 452 20.26 -22.09 23.28
CA SER A 452 20.85 -23.09 22.38
C SER A 452 22.25 -23.53 22.80
N SER A 453 22.65 -23.25 24.03
CA SER A 453 23.91 -23.71 24.57
C SER A 453 23.99 -25.25 24.57
N GLN A 454 25.19 -25.81 24.54
CA GLN A 454 25.41 -27.28 24.58
C GLN A 454 24.70 -27.95 25.74
N ASP A 455 24.60 -27.27 26.89
CA ASP A 455 23.99 -27.78 28.12
C ASP A 455 22.48 -27.61 28.16
N ARG A 456 21.93 -26.63 27.38
CA ARG A 456 20.49 -26.28 27.35
C ARG A 456 19.96 -26.34 25.94
N LYS A 457 20.13 -27.45 25.26
CA LYS A 457 19.76 -27.66 23.85
C LYS A 457 18.33 -27.24 23.59
N ALA A 458 18.14 -26.08 22.96
CA ALA A 458 16.83 -25.51 22.57
C ALA A 458 15.82 -25.36 23.72
N GLN A 459 16.27 -25.27 24.93
CA GLN A 459 15.38 -24.96 26.03
C GLN A 459 14.79 -23.60 25.86
N PHE A 460 13.47 -23.45 25.83
CA PHE A 460 12.91 -22.12 25.96
C PHE A 460 12.57 -21.83 27.44
N GLY A 461 12.85 -20.61 27.82
CA GLY A 461 12.72 -20.11 29.17
C GLY A 461 12.42 -18.60 29.11
N ALA A 462 12.78 -17.90 30.17
CA ALA A 462 12.60 -16.45 30.25
C ALA A 462 13.83 -15.76 30.79
N GLN A 463 14.00 -14.47 30.52
CA GLN A 463 15.14 -13.67 30.93
C GLN A 463 14.72 -12.21 31.17
N SER A 464 15.36 -11.53 32.11
CA SER A 464 15.18 -10.11 32.31
C SER A 464 15.61 -9.33 31.07
N VAL A 465 14.81 -8.36 30.67
CA VAL A 465 14.90 -7.60 29.40
C VAL A 465 16.22 -6.84 29.23
N GLN A 466 16.93 -6.53 30.30
CA GLN A 466 18.21 -5.81 30.28
C GLN A 466 19.40 -6.68 29.84
N TYR A 467 19.26 -8.00 29.92
CA TYR A 467 20.31 -8.91 29.44
C TYR A 467 20.43 -8.80 27.91
N LYS A 468 21.62 -9.04 27.42
CA LYS A 468 21.87 -8.98 25.97
C LYS A 468 21.83 -10.40 25.40
N LEU A 469 21.02 -10.60 24.41
CA LEU A 469 20.87 -11.85 23.66
C LEU A 469 20.84 -11.56 22.17
N HIS A 470 20.94 -12.60 21.36
CA HIS A 470 20.86 -12.45 19.90
C HIS A 470 19.43 -12.17 19.40
N VAL A 471 19.33 -11.71 18.16
CA VAL A 471 18.08 -11.31 17.53
C VAL A 471 17.85 -12.14 16.26
N ARG A 472 16.74 -12.86 16.22
CA ARG A 472 16.26 -13.59 15.04
C ARG A 472 14.90 -13.07 14.64
N PRO A 473 14.81 -12.19 13.64
CA PRO A 473 13.54 -11.60 13.24
C PRO A 473 12.66 -12.58 12.48
N VAL A 474 11.38 -12.24 12.46
CA VAL A 474 10.30 -12.95 11.77
C VAL A 474 9.58 -11.98 10.83
N ILE A 475 9.33 -12.43 9.60
CA ILE A 475 8.51 -11.75 8.58
C ILE A 475 7.36 -12.67 8.15
N SER A 476 6.41 -12.13 7.39
CA SER A 476 5.33 -12.94 6.80
C SER A 476 5.16 -12.58 5.33
N LEU A 477 5.38 -13.54 4.43
CA LEU A 477 5.10 -13.38 2.99
C LEU A 477 3.59 -13.36 2.75
N LYS A 478 3.09 -12.51 1.87
CA LYS A 478 1.68 -12.46 1.48
C LYS A 478 1.19 -13.79 0.93
N SER A 479 -0.11 -14.05 1.05
CA SER A 479 -0.75 -15.27 0.55
C SER A 479 -0.75 -15.41 -0.97
N ASP A 480 -0.64 -14.28 -1.68
CA ASP A 480 -0.68 -14.18 -3.15
C ASP A 480 0.69 -14.23 -3.83
N VAL A 481 1.80 -14.31 -3.06
CA VAL A 481 3.13 -14.43 -3.66
C VAL A 481 3.23 -15.72 -4.48
N LEU A 482 3.69 -15.60 -5.73
CA LEU A 482 3.79 -16.73 -6.65
C LEU A 482 5.03 -17.58 -6.32
N HIS A 483 4.87 -18.88 -6.42
CA HIS A 483 5.96 -19.85 -6.35
C HIS A 483 6.75 -19.83 -7.66
N LYS A 484 8.06 -19.72 -7.56
CA LYS A 484 8.99 -19.78 -8.70
C LYS A 484 9.61 -21.16 -8.85
N SER A 485 10.17 -21.67 -7.76
CA SER A 485 10.92 -22.92 -7.72
C SER A 485 11.15 -23.41 -6.30
N GLY A 486 11.67 -24.65 -6.16
CA GLY A 486 12.06 -25.25 -4.90
C GLY A 486 11.01 -26.20 -4.32
N ASP A 487 11.48 -27.08 -3.43
CA ASP A 487 10.70 -28.09 -2.71
C ASP A 487 10.81 -27.92 -1.17
N GLY A 488 11.40 -26.80 -0.75
CA GLY A 488 11.63 -26.47 0.64
C GLY A 488 12.78 -27.21 1.33
N SER A 489 13.54 -28.03 0.63
CA SER A 489 14.75 -28.62 1.17
C SER A 489 15.88 -27.57 1.30
N ALA A 490 16.90 -27.85 2.11
CA ALA A 490 18.04 -26.95 2.27
C ALA A 490 18.84 -26.75 0.97
N THR A 491 18.86 -27.76 0.10
CA THR A 491 19.57 -27.73 -1.20
C THR A 491 18.72 -27.13 -2.32
N ASN A 492 17.39 -27.09 -2.14
CA ASN A 492 16.44 -26.55 -3.11
C ASN A 492 15.30 -25.81 -2.36
N PRO A 493 15.62 -24.69 -1.68
CA PRO A 493 14.63 -23.93 -0.91
C PRO A 493 13.55 -23.35 -1.80
N TYR A 494 12.36 -23.13 -1.27
CA TYR A 494 11.33 -22.39 -1.98
C TYR A 494 11.83 -20.99 -2.35
N GLU A 495 11.59 -20.58 -3.59
CA GLU A 495 11.79 -19.22 -4.07
C GLU A 495 10.47 -18.65 -4.57
N ILE A 496 10.27 -17.36 -4.37
CA ILE A 496 9.12 -16.62 -4.92
C ILE A 496 9.44 -16.05 -6.29
N GLN A 497 8.42 -15.90 -7.12
CA GLN A 497 8.52 -15.17 -8.36
C GLN A 497 8.47 -13.68 -8.05
N GLU A 498 9.61 -13.00 -8.24
CA GLU A 498 9.65 -11.55 -8.11
C GLU A 498 8.98 -10.87 -9.31
N THR A 499 8.20 -9.83 -9.07
CA THR A 499 7.57 -9.02 -10.10
C THR A 499 8.37 -7.74 -10.32
N PRO A 500 8.45 -7.22 -11.55
CA PRO A 500 9.08 -5.93 -11.80
C PRO A 500 8.45 -4.83 -10.97
N ASP A 501 9.27 -3.89 -10.49
CA ASP A 501 8.78 -2.71 -9.78
C ASP A 501 8.04 -1.78 -10.74
N THR A 502 7.02 -1.11 -10.24
CA THR A 502 6.47 0.06 -10.91
C THR A 502 7.37 1.28 -10.68
N ILE A 503 7.19 2.32 -11.48
CA ILE A 503 7.98 3.57 -11.30
C ILE A 503 7.71 4.21 -9.93
N TYR A 504 6.49 4.13 -9.42
CA TYR A 504 6.14 4.63 -8.08
C TYR A 504 6.84 3.84 -6.98
N GLU A 505 6.77 2.50 -7.02
CA GLU A 505 7.45 1.64 -6.05
C GLU A 505 8.95 1.86 -6.09
N ARG A 506 9.53 1.85 -7.29
CA ARG A 506 10.98 2.05 -7.46
C ARG A 506 11.45 3.38 -6.92
N LEU A 507 10.72 4.46 -7.18
CA LEU A 507 11.01 5.78 -6.63
C LEU A 507 11.07 5.76 -5.10
N LEU A 508 10.08 5.14 -4.46
CA LEU A 508 10.02 5.06 -3.00
C LEU A 508 11.12 4.16 -2.41
N LEU A 509 11.55 3.13 -3.12
CA LEU A 509 12.63 2.24 -2.70
C LEU A 509 13.99 2.93 -2.77
N ASP A 510 14.29 3.59 -3.89
CA ASP A 510 15.59 4.24 -4.11
C ASP A 510 15.83 5.44 -3.19
N LYS A 511 14.75 6.09 -2.75
CA LYS A 511 14.80 7.29 -1.89
C LYS A 511 14.42 6.92 -0.46
N SER A 512 15.39 6.44 0.29
CA SER A 512 15.18 5.85 1.62
C SER A 512 15.07 6.86 2.76
N THR A 513 15.57 8.08 2.58
CA THR A 513 15.54 9.13 3.61
C THR A 513 14.17 9.83 3.63
N ARG A 514 13.53 9.89 4.80
CA ARG A 514 12.20 10.47 5.02
C ARG A 514 12.24 11.46 6.18
N PRO A 515 12.61 12.72 5.96
CA PRO A 515 12.67 13.72 7.04
C PRO A 515 11.30 14.19 7.56
N GLY A 516 10.20 13.76 6.92
CA GLY A 516 8.86 14.22 7.23
C GLY A 516 8.43 15.40 6.36
N GLU A 517 7.43 16.15 6.81
CA GLU A 517 6.95 17.35 6.14
C GLU A 517 7.85 18.56 6.47
N ARG A 518 8.12 19.41 5.49
CA ARG A 518 8.75 20.71 5.75
C ARG A 518 7.77 21.63 6.43
N THR A 519 8.21 22.35 7.42
CA THR A 519 7.40 23.31 8.20
C THR A 519 7.86 24.74 8.04
N ASP A 520 9.10 24.99 7.60
CA ASP A 520 9.61 26.34 7.31
C ASP A 520 9.62 26.60 5.80
N PHE A 521 8.83 27.53 5.37
CA PHE A 521 8.71 28.02 4.00
C PHE A 521 9.11 29.51 3.87
N SER A 522 9.70 30.07 4.92
CA SER A 522 10.16 31.45 4.94
C SER A 522 11.55 31.65 4.33
N THR A 523 12.32 30.57 4.27
CA THR A 523 13.71 30.57 3.77
C THR A 523 13.88 29.57 2.63
N VAL A 524 14.86 29.81 1.75
CA VAL A 524 15.21 28.90 0.67
C VAL A 524 15.90 27.64 1.22
N LEU A 525 15.58 26.48 0.66
CA LEU A 525 16.25 25.22 0.97
C LEU A 525 17.18 24.85 -0.18
N THR A 526 18.48 24.84 0.07
CA THR A 526 19.52 24.59 -0.94
C THR A 526 20.44 23.42 -0.60
N THR A 527 20.13 22.68 0.48
CA THR A 527 20.93 21.54 0.92
C THR A 527 20.91 20.40 -0.11
N ASP A 528 21.99 19.61 -0.13
CA ASP A 528 22.01 18.37 -0.89
C ASP A 528 21.05 17.35 -0.28
N ASN A 529 20.08 16.91 -1.08
CA ASN A 529 19.01 15.99 -0.69
C ASN A 529 18.99 14.73 -1.56
N THR A 530 20.16 14.23 -1.90
CA THR A 530 20.27 12.94 -2.59
C THR A 530 19.59 11.83 -1.76
N LYS A 531 18.84 10.94 -2.42
CA LYS A 531 18.04 9.87 -1.81
C LYS A 531 16.99 10.31 -0.79
N THR A 532 16.56 11.56 -0.85
CA THR A 532 15.63 12.14 0.12
C THR A 532 14.29 12.47 -0.53
N LEU A 533 13.20 12.01 0.10
CA LEU A 533 11.84 12.44 -0.20
C LEU A 533 11.19 12.98 1.08
N TYR A 534 10.70 14.21 1.00
CA TYR A 534 9.84 14.80 2.02
C TYR A 534 8.42 14.26 1.88
N THR A 535 7.64 14.27 2.94
CA THR A 535 6.21 13.95 2.92
C THR A 535 5.36 15.19 2.88
N GLY A 536 4.20 15.12 2.27
CA GLY A 536 3.17 16.14 2.27
C GLY A 536 1.81 15.48 2.13
N THR A 537 0.74 16.28 2.08
CA THR A 537 -0.62 15.79 1.97
C THR A 537 -1.33 16.45 0.80
N GLU A 538 -1.93 15.66 -0.08
CA GLU A 538 -2.84 16.08 -1.14
C GLU A 538 -4.15 15.33 -0.99
N GLU A 539 -5.28 16.03 -0.80
CA GLU A 539 -6.61 15.42 -0.61
C GLU A 539 -6.59 14.25 0.39
N GLU A 540 -6.05 14.49 1.59
CA GLU A 540 -5.90 13.51 2.69
C GLU A 540 -4.95 12.34 2.39
N THR A 541 -4.39 12.27 1.19
CA THR A 541 -3.43 11.23 0.80
C THR A 541 -2.01 11.70 1.03
N THR A 542 -1.20 10.87 1.67
CA THR A 542 0.24 11.13 1.80
C THR A 542 0.91 11.07 0.44
N ILE A 543 1.59 12.14 0.07
CA ILE A 543 2.41 12.25 -1.14
C ILE A 543 3.88 12.48 -0.75
N TYR A 544 4.76 12.31 -1.73
CA TYR A 544 6.20 12.46 -1.55
C TYR A 544 6.76 13.47 -2.54
N TYR A 545 7.68 14.34 -2.10
CA TYR A 545 8.24 15.39 -2.96
C TYR A 545 9.75 15.57 -2.75
N PHE A 546 10.39 16.07 -3.80
CA PHE A 546 11.79 16.48 -3.77
C PHE A 546 11.93 17.94 -3.34
N ALA A 547 12.99 18.26 -2.61
CA ALA A 547 13.32 19.63 -2.22
C ALA A 547 14.84 19.87 -2.19
N GLY A 548 15.25 21.12 -2.31
CA GLY A 548 16.65 21.51 -2.29
C GLY A 548 17.43 21.05 -3.53
N ASN A 549 18.69 20.74 -3.36
CA ASN A 549 19.54 20.25 -4.44
C ASN A 549 19.43 18.72 -4.56
N ALA A 550 18.31 18.24 -5.16
CA ALA A 550 18.15 16.84 -5.49
C ALA A 550 18.90 16.51 -6.80
N THR A 551 19.80 15.54 -6.75
CA THR A 551 20.64 15.13 -7.91
C THR A 551 20.14 13.86 -8.59
N ASP A 552 19.17 13.18 -7.98
CA ASP A 552 18.70 11.84 -8.33
C ASP A 552 17.19 11.77 -8.60
N ASN A 553 16.63 12.81 -9.21
CA ASN A 553 15.23 12.90 -9.58
C ASN A 553 15.00 13.03 -11.11
N TRP A 554 15.90 12.46 -11.90
CA TRP A 554 15.83 12.49 -13.35
C TRP A 554 14.96 11.37 -13.91
N VAL A 555 14.19 11.71 -14.94
CA VAL A 555 13.38 10.77 -15.74
C VAL A 555 13.65 11.03 -17.22
N LYS A 556 13.68 9.98 -18.03
CA LYS A 556 13.73 10.07 -19.48
C LYS A 556 12.45 9.50 -20.08
N LEU A 557 11.69 10.34 -20.78
CA LEU A 557 10.43 9.97 -21.43
C LEU A 557 10.19 10.80 -22.68
N GLY A 558 9.77 10.16 -23.76
CA GLY A 558 9.40 10.82 -25.02
C GLY A 558 10.53 11.53 -25.74
N GLY A 559 11.77 11.09 -25.54
CA GLY A 559 12.96 11.75 -26.09
C GLY A 559 13.44 12.95 -25.26
N TYR A 560 12.76 13.27 -24.18
CA TYR A 560 13.05 14.40 -23.28
C TYR A 560 13.51 13.94 -21.92
N TYR A 561 14.23 14.82 -21.23
CA TYR A 561 14.59 14.70 -19.83
C TYR A 561 13.64 15.54 -18.98
N TRP A 562 13.31 14.99 -17.83
CA TRP A 562 12.36 15.57 -16.86
C TRP A 562 12.96 15.51 -15.47
N ARG A 563 12.46 16.38 -14.58
CA ARG A 563 12.80 16.35 -13.16
C ARG A 563 11.55 15.99 -12.37
N ILE A 564 11.61 14.97 -11.52
CA ILE A 564 10.50 14.64 -10.63
C ILE A 564 10.31 15.76 -9.62
N ILE A 565 9.09 16.28 -9.53
CA ILE A 565 8.66 17.25 -8.52
C ILE A 565 8.16 16.49 -7.30
N ARG A 566 7.14 15.61 -7.50
CA ARG A 566 6.43 14.91 -6.44
C ARG A 566 5.65 13.71 -6.97
N THR A 567 5.10 12.93 -6.06
CA THR A 567 3.97 12.04 -6.35
C THR A 567 2.65 12.79 -6.16
N ASN A 568 1.58 12.33 -6.76
CA ASN A 568 0.23 12.86 -6.60
C ASN A 568 -0.63 11.90 -5.75
N ALA A 569 -1.82 12.34 -5.32
CA ALA A 569 -2.77 11.51 -4.58
C ALA A 569 -3.20 10.24 -5.35
N ASP A 570 -3.27 10.29 -6.68
CA ASP A 570 -3.51 9.15 -7.57
C ASP A 570 -2.29 8.22 -7.77
N ARG A 571 -1.22 8.43 -7.00
CA ARG A 571 0.10 7.76 -7.09
C ARG A 571 0.86 8.01 -8.39
N SER A 572 0.39 8.88 -9.28
CA SER A 572 1.19 9.29 -10.43
C SER A 572 2.41 10.12 -10.00
N VAL A 573 3.44 10.16 -10.85
CA VAL A 573 4.70 10.87 -10.58
C VAL A 573 4.77 12.12 -11.45
N ARG A 574 4.80 13.29 -10.82
CA ARG A 574 4.78 14.60 -11.48
C ARG A 574 6.17 15.04 -11.92
N LEU A 575 6.27 15.46 -13.17
CA LEU A 575 7.54 15.74 -13.85
C LEU A 575 7.55 17.15 -14.43
N LEU A 576 8.64 17.88 -14.19
CA LEU A 576 8.93 19.19 -14.81
C LEU A 576 9.85 18.99 -16.03
N TYR A 577 9.49 19.58 -17.15
CA TYR A 577 10.29 19.56 -18.38
C TYR A 577 11.70 20.12 -18.19
N HIS A 578 12.72 19.42 -18.69
CA HIS A 578 14.12 19.85 -18.59
C HIS A 578 14.80 20.00 -19.96
N GLY A 579 14.23 19.50 -21.03
CA GLY A 579 14.81 19.61 -22.37
C GLY A 579 15.30 18.27 -22.93
N THR A 580 16.24 18.31 -23.89
CA THR A 580 16.68 17.15 -24.64
C THR A 580 17.98 16.51 -24.10
N SER A 581 18.62 17.15 -23.11
CA SER A 581 19.78 16.56 -22.41
C SER A 581 19.81 17.00 -20.96
N THR A 582 20.50 16.26 -20.11
CA THR A 582 20.66 16.57 -18.68
C THR A 582 21.54 17.78 -18.41
N ASP A 583 22.34 18.19 -19.39
CA ASP A 583 23.24 19.34 -19.30
C ASP A 583 22.80 20.56 -20.14
N THR A 584 21.55 20.55 -20.60
CA THR A 584 20.97 21.71 -21.30
C THR A 584 20.91 22.95 -20.40
N THR A 585 21.11 24.12 -20.99
CA THR A 585 20.88 25.42 -20.33
C THR A 585 19.56 26.07 -20.74
N GLU A 586 18.79 25.40 -21.61
CA GLU A 586 17.51 25.89 -22.16
C GLU A 586 16.42 24.85 -21.93
N ALA A 587 15.83 24.86 -20.76
CA ALA A 587 14.81 23.90 -20.34
C ALA A 587 13.39 24.41 -20.65
N TYR A 588 13.15 24.88 -21.88
CA TYR A 588 11.86 25.44 -22.29
C TYR A 588 11.32 24.74 -23.53
N ILE A 589 10.02 24.62 -23.64
CA ILE A 589 9.35 24.29 -24.90
C ILE A 589 9.17 25.54 -25.79
N ASN A 590 9.17 26.70 -25.18
CA ASN A 590 9.16 28.03 -25.81
C ASN A 590 9.78 29.05 -24.83
N SER A 591 10.67 29.89 -25.31
CA SER A 591 11.43 30.87 -24.51
C SER A 591 10.72 32.21 -24.33
N SER A 592 9.64 32.49 -25.09
CA SER A 592 8.98 33.77 -25.09
C SER A 592 7.49 33.66 -25.42
N THR A 593 6.66 33.43 -24.39
CA THR A 593 5.21 33.28 -24.49
C THR A 593 4.53 34.11 -23.40
N ALA A 594 3.47 34.87 -23.76
CA ALA A 594 2.59 35.49 -22.79
C ALA A 594 1.75 34.42 -22.06
N PHE A 595 1.46 34.62 -20.78
CA PHE A 595 0.52 33.77 -20.08
C PHE A 595 -0.88 33.93 -20.69
N ASN A 596 -1.28 35.18 -20.89
CA ASN A 596 -2.46 35.53 -21.67
C ASN A 596 -2.19 36.78 -22.52
N SER A 597 -2.79 36.90 -23.69
CA SER A 597 -2.59 38.02 -24.60
C SER A 597 -3.24 39.34 -24.14
N SER A 598 -4.14 39.28 -23.16
CA SER A 598 -4.79 40.44 -22.56
C SER A 598 -4.60 40.43 -21.03
N HIS A 599 -4.50 41.60 -20.43
CA HIS A 599 -4.26 41.83 -19.01
C HIS A 599 -5.31 42.71 -18.33
N THR A 600 -6.33 43.14 -19.08
CA THR A 600 -7.26 44.24 -18.70
C THR A 600 -8.44 43.81 -17.86
N ASP A 601 -8.51 42.53 -17.49
CA ASP A 601 -9.54 41.94 -16.65
C ASP A 601 -8.93 40.87 -15.76
N SER A 602 -9.38 40.78 -14.52
CA SER A 602 -8.86 39.78 -13.55
C SER A 602 -9.04 38.33 -13.99
N MET A 603 -9.91 38.02 -14.94
CA MET A 603 -10.11 36.67 -15.47
C MET A 603 -8.86 36.11 -16.18
N TYR A 604 -8.00 36.99 -16.71
CA TYR A 604 -6.85 36.56 -17.52
C TYR A 604 -5.70 35.92 -16.74
N VAL A 605 -5.82 35.81 -15.40
CA VAL A 605 -4.88 35.01 -14.60
C VAL A 605 -5.16 33.50 -14.72
N GLY A 606 -6.33 33.11 -15.22
CA GLY A 606 -6.73 31.70 -15.35
C GLY A 606 -5.94 30.96 -16.43
N TYR A 607 -5.45 29.74 -16.12
CA TYR A 607 -4.91 28.81 -17.11
C TYR A 607 -5.99 28.46 -18.17
N MET A 608 -7.23 28.29 -17.70
CA MET A 608 -8.45 28.46 -18.47
C MET A 608 -9.29 29.54 -17.78
N TYR A 609 -10.14 30.22 -18.50
CA TYR A 609 -10.98 31.25 -17.96
C TYR A 609 -12.36 31.27 -18.64
N GLY A 610 -13.32 31.93 -18.02
CA GLY A 610 -14.68 32.08 -18.55
C GLY A 610 -14.93 33.49 -19.11
N THR A 611 -15.85 34.21 -18.46
CA THR A 611 -16.26 35.56 -18.85
C THR A 611 -16.01 36.55 -17.72
N SER A 612 -15.88 37.83 -18.09
CA SER A 612 -15.75 38.94 -17.15
C SER A 612 -16.96 39.06 -16.22
N GLY A 613 -16.76 39.60 -15.02
CA GLY A 613 -17.83 39.94 -14.06
C GLY A 613 -17.60 39.38 -12.70
N SER A 614 -17.97 38.12 -12.43
CA SER A 614 -17.78 37.46 -11.14
C SER A 614 -16.68 36.42 -11.19
N LEU A 615 -16.21 36.00 -10.00
CA LEU A 615 -15.27 34.89 -9.88
C LEU A 615 -15.86 33.58 -10.43
N GLU A 616 -17.15 33.33 -10.19
CA GLU A 616 -17.89 32.19 -10.74
C GLU A 616 -17.90 32.21 -12.28
N SER A 617 -18.22 33.38 -12.89
CA SER A 617 -18.18 33.55 -14.34
C SER A 617 -16.79 33.33 -14.92
N ASN A 618 -15.75 33.79 -14.21
CA ASN A 618 -14.37 33.56 -14.60
C ASN A 618 -14.01 32.05 -14.52
N ARG A 619 -14.47 31.35 -13.49
CA ARG A 619 -14.22 29.89 -13.29
C ARG A 619 -15.02 28.99 -14.24
N ALA A 620 -15.85 29.52 -15.12
CA ALA A 620 -16.56 28.68 -16.11
C ALA A 620 -15.62 27.96 -17.10
N ASN A 621 -14.35 28.35 -17.19
CA ASN A 621 -13.28 27.64 -17.92
C ASN A 621 -13.60 27.35 -19.40
N THR A 622 -14.30 28.30 -20.09
CA THR A 622 -14.74 28.10 -21.47
C THR A 622 -13.68 28.52 -22.51
N ASN A 623 -12.65 29.24 -22.08
CA ASN A 623 -11.59 29.75 -22.94
C ASN A 623 -10.21 29.28 -22.44
N ASN A 624 -9.31 29.03 -23.37
CA ASN A 624 -7.91 28.73 -23.06
C ASN A 624 -7.10 30.03 -22.96
N SER A 625 -6.14 30.09 -22.04
CA SER A 625 -5.10 31.12 -22.06
C SER A 625 -4.13 30.90 -23.22
N THR A 626 -3.39 31.92 -23.58
CA THR A 626 -2.38 31.86 -24.64
C THR A 626 -1.31 30.81 -24.34
N ILE A 627 -0.87 30.70 -23.05
CA ILE A 627 0.12 29.71 -22.64
C ILE A 627 -0.40 28.28 -22.75
N LYS A 628 -1.67 28.05 -22.39
CA LYS A 628 -2.31 26.73 -22.56
C LYS A 628 -2.34 26.32 -24.03
N GLU A 629 -2.68 27.17 -24.95
CA GLU A 629 -2.69 26.87 -26.38
C GLU A 629 -1.30 26.49 -26.90
N VAL A 630 -0.24 27.14 -26.40
CA VAL A 630 1.16 26.82 -26.75
C VAL A 630 1.55 25.46 -26.22
N ILE A 631 1.18 25.16 -24.96
CA ILE A 631 1.45 23.88 -24.32
C ILE A 631 0.70 22.73 -25.03
N ASP A 632 -0.58 22.94 -25.32
CA ASP A 632 -1.41 21.94 -26.00
C ASP A 632 -0.88 21.61 -27.40
N ARG A 633 -0.46 22.63 -28.17
CA ARG A 633 0.15 22.43 -29.50
C ARG A 633 1.47 21.67 -29.42
N TRP A 634 2.31 22.00 -28.44
CA TRP A 634 3.55 21.27 -28.22
C TRP A 634 3.30 19.81 -27.85
N TYR A 635 2.34 19.55 -26.94
CA TYR A 635 1.97 18.19 -26.56
C TYR A 635 1.45 17.38 -27.75
N ALA A 636 0.54 17.97 -28.54
CA ALA A 636 -0.01 17.32 -29.73
C ALA A 636 1.07 16.88 -30.72
N SER A 637 2.14 17.64 -30.83
CA SER A 637 3.24 17.35 -31.76
C SER A 637 4.29 16.38 -31.20
N ASN A 638 4.43 16.27 -29.87
CA ASN A 638 5.58 15.62 -29.25
C ASN A 638 5.22 14.45 -28.30
N MET A 639 4.04 14.45 -27.70
CA MET A 639 3.75 13.56 -26.57
C MET A 639 2.53 12.66 -26.75
N THR A 640 1.75 12.79 -27.81
CA THR A 640 0.52 12.02 -28.02
C THR A 640 0.73 10.50 -28.02
N SER A 641 1.85 10.03 -28.57
CA SER A 641 2.22 8.61 -28.56
C SER A 641 2.48 8.05 -27.15
N TYR A 642 2.70 8.92 -26.18
CA TYR A 642 2.96 8.57 -24.78
C TYR A 642 1.75 8.78 -23.88
N ALA A 643 0.58 9.21 -24.42
CA ALA A 643 -0.62 9.53 -23.65
C ALA A 643 -1.05 8.39 -22.71
N LYS A 644 -0.99 7.13 -23.16
CA LYS A 644 -1.38 5.95 -22.38
C LYS A 644 -0.57 5.77 -21.08
N TYR A 645 0.63 6.36 -21.00
CA TYR A 645 1.50 6.31 -19.82
C TYR A 645 1.29 7.48 -18.86
N LEU A 646 0.50 8.47 -19.25
CA LEU A 646 0.25 9.67 -18.45
C LEU A 646 -1.06 9.56 -17.67
N SER A 647 -1.08 10.14 -16.46
CA SER A 647 -2.29 10.21 -15.63
C SER A 647 -3.28 11.21 -16.20
N GLU A 648 -4.53 10.79 -16.31
CA GLU A 648 -5.68 11.62 -16.69
C GLU A 648 -6.35 12.24 -15.46
N THR A 649 -6.07 11.69 -14.25
CA THR A 649 -6.66 12.06 -12.97
C THR A 649 -5.79 13.01 -12.13
N ALA A 650 -4.50 13.15 -12.45
CA ALA A 650 -3.61 14.06 -11.75
C ALA A 650 -4.10 15.50 -11.79
N ILE A 651 -4.27 16.13 -10.62
CA ILE A 651 -4.83 17.49 -10.49
C ILE A 651 -3.73 18.53 -10.74
N TYR A 652 -4.03 19.50 -11.60
CA TYR A 652 -3.25 20.72 -11.81
C TYR A 652 -4.09 21.90 -11.29
N CYS A 653 -3.65 22.55 -10.21
CA CYS A 653 -4.42 23.56 -9.49
C CYS A 653 -4.12 24.98 -9.97
N SER A 654 -5.14 25.71 -10.43
CA SER A 654 -5.01 27.13 -10.80
C SER A 654 -5.30 28.10 -9.64
N ASP A 655 -5.88 27.62 -8.55
CA ASP A 655 -6.19 28.30 -7.27
C ASP A 655 -6.55 29.79 -7.37
N ARG A 656 -7.70 30.09 -7.92
CA ARG A 656 -8.23 31.44 -8.07
C ARG A 656 -9.09 31.92 -6.90
N GLU A 657 -8.93 31.29 -5.71
CA GLU A 657 -9.57 31.82 -4.50
C GLU A 657 -9.02 33.20 -4.16
N VAL A 658 -9.87 34.08 -3.61
CA VAL A 658 -9.48 35.41 -3.14
C VAL A 658 -8.85 35.29 -1.76
N GLY A 659 -7.60 35.68 -1.61
CA GLY A 659 -6.87 35.68 -0.36
C GLY A 659 -6.99 36.99 0.42
N GLU A 660 -6.96 38.14 -0.27
CA GLU A 660 -7.06 39.47 0.34
C GLU A 660 -7.82 40.41 -0.55
N GLY A 661 -8.72 41.19 0.03
CA GLY A 661 -9.60 42.14 -0.71
C GLY A 661 -10.89 41.47 -1.18
N THR A 662 -11.51 42.02 -2.19
CA THR A 662 -12.76 41.53 -2.79
C THR A 662 -12.56 41.40 -4.29
N TYR A 663 -13.00 40.27 -4.85
CA TYR A 663 -12.92 40.04 -6.30
C TYR A 663 -13.63 41.15 -7.10
N THR A 664 -12.95 41.63 -8.08
CA THR A 664 -13.49 42.55 -9.09
C THR A 664 -12.91 42.21 -10.46
N ALA A 665 -13.71 42.31 -11.53
CA ALA A 665 -13.22 42.06 -12.88
C ALA A 665 -12.21 43.10 -13.30
N THR A 666 -12.56 44.39 -13.10
CA THR A 666 -11.77 45.58 -13.54
C THR A 666 -11.70 46.69 -12.49
N GLY A 667 -12.12 46.44 -11.25
CA GLY A 667 -12.27 47.45 -10.20
C GLY A 667 -11.02 47.52 -9.28
N LEU A 668 -11.27 47.53 -7.96
CA LEU A 668 -10.22 47.69 -6.95
C LEU A 668 -9.25 46.50 -6.93
N LYS A 669 -8.05 46.76 -6.44
CA LYS A 669 -7.00 45.78 -6.25
C LYS A 669 -7.39 44.71 -5.23
N PHE A 670 -7.07 43.48 -5.53
CA PHE A 670 -7.15 42.32 -4.63
C PHE A 670 -6.03 41.29 -4.92
N TYR A 671 -5.80 40.37 -3.98
CA TYR A 671 -4.82 39.32 -4.15
C TYR A 671 -5.51 37.97 -4.14
N TYR A 672 -4.97 37.00 -4.91
CA TYR A 672 -5.41 35.61 -4.89
C TYR A 672 -4.80 34.87 -3.72
N ALA A 673 -5.42 33.77 -3.29
CA ALA A 673 -5.02 32.98 -2.14
C ALA A 673 -3.55 32.50 -2.20
N PRO A 674 -2.99 32.09 -3.34
CA PRO A 674 -1.57 31.73 -3.42
C PRO A 674 -0.64 32.84 -2.94
N TYR A 675 -0.93 34.12 -3.24
CA TYR A 675 -0.14 35.24 -2.75
C TYR A 675 -0.18 35.33 -1.22
N THR A 676 -1.37 35.39 -0.65
CA THR A 676 -1.54 35.50 0.82
C THR A 676 -0.89 34.34 1.55
N ARG A 677 -1.04 33.11 1.01
CA ARG A 677 -0.44 31.92 1.56
C ARG A 677 1.08 31.95 1.53
N ILE A 678 1.67 32.29 0.42
CA ILE A 678 3.13 32.24 0.25
C ILE A 678 3.83 33.48 0.82
N ASP A 679 3.30 34.68 0.61
CA ASP A 679 3.92 35.92 1.08
C ASP A 679 3.62 36.20 2.57
N THR A 680 2.33 36.18 2.94
CA THR A 680 1.91 36.59 4.28
C THR A 680 2.05 35.46 5.30
N ASN A 681 1.55 34.28 4.98
CA ASN A 681 1.46 33.17 5.93
C ASN A 681 2.71 32.28 5.92
N LYS A 682 3.60 32.41 4.93
CA LYS A 682 4.76 31.55 4.73
C LYS A 682 4.39 30.06 4.82
N ALA A 683 3.28 29.70 4.20
CA ALA A 683 2.74 28.36 4.17
C ALA A 683 2.57 27.91 2.71
N ALA A 684 2.65 26.62 2.46
CA ALA A 684 2.39 26.03 1.16
C ALA A 684 1.39 24.87 1.31
N THR A 685 0.63 24.55 0.26
CA THR A 685 -0.31 23.43 0.26
C THR A 685 -0.36 22.76 -1.11
N TYR A 686 -0.57 21.46 -1.11
CA TYR A 686 -0.94 20.72 -2.33
C TYR A 686 -2.48 20.61 -2.50
N GLY A 687 -3.24 21.08 -1.52
CA GLY A 687 -4.70 21.11 -1.59
C GLY A 687 -5.20 22.08 -2.66
N CYS A 688 -6.22 21.69 -3.39
CA CYS A 688 -6.95 22.49 -4.35
C CYS A 688 -8.41 22.54 -3.93
N THR A 689 -8.86 23.62 -3.30
CA THR A 689 -10.17 23.67 -2.64
C THR A 689 -11.34 23.82 -3.60
N ALA A 690 -11.20 24.71 -4.61
CA ALA A 690 -12.26 24.95 -5.57
C ALA A 690 -12.25 23.90 -6.69
N THR A 691 -13.39 23.26 -6.92
CA THR A 691 -13.55 22.24 -7.96
C THR A 691 -13.22 22.80 -9.35
N GLU A 692 -13.58 24.04 -9.61
CA GLU A 692 -13.38 24.72 -10.89
C GLU A 692 -11.91 25.08 -11.15
N ASP A 693 -11.07 25.02 -10.14
CA ASP A 693 -9.63 25.24 -10.22
C ASP A 693 -8.82 23.94 -10.29
N LYS A 694 -9.47 22.77 -10.14
CA LYS A 694 -8.88 21.44 -10.32
C LYS A 694 -8.91 21.03 -11.78
N PHE A 695 -7.81 21.19 -12.48
CA PHE A 695 -7.71 20.83 -13.90
C PHE A 695 -7.24 19.38 -14.05
N THR A 696 -8.05 18.54 -14.74
CA THR A 696 -7.73 17.14 -15.08
C THR A 696 -8.24 16.80 -16.49
N VAL A 697 -7.80 15.70 -17.07
CA VAL A 697 -8.28 15.23 -18.38
C VAL A 697 -9.61 14.50 -18.26
N ASP A 698 -9.77 13.68 -17.23
CA ASP A 698 -10.97 12.89 -16.95
C ASP A 698 -12.09 13.69 -16.27
N SER A 699 -11.88 14.98 -16.10
CA SER A 699 -12.78 15.85 -15.37
C SER A 699 -14.23 15.69 -15.78
N ALA A 700 -15.10 15.50 -14.79
CA ALA A 700 -16.54 15.63 -14.90
C ALA A 700 -16.97 17.11 -14.86
N ALA A 701 -18.25 17.38 -15.01
CA ALA A 701 -18.81 18.75 -15.01
C ALA A 701 -18.40 19.52 -13.73
N GLY A 702 -18.07 20.81 -13.90
CA GLY A 702 -17.72 21.73 -12.81
C GLY A 702 -16.23 21.95 -12.60
N ASN A 703 -15.38 21.28 -13.35
CA ASN A 703 -13.93 21.38 -13.30
C ASN A 703 -13.38 21.89 -14.64
N GLY A 704 -12.15 22.40 -14.66
CA GLY A 704 -11.43 22.76 -15.88
C GLY A 704 -10.95 21.51 -16.62
N LYS A 705 -11.70 21.07 -17.63
CA LYS A 705 -11.30 19.91 -18.42
C LYS A 705 -10.10 20.22 -19.30
N LEU A 706 -8.99 19.52 -19.10
CA LEU A 706 -7.82 19.59 -19.96
C LEU A 706 -8.03 18.78 -21.25
N THR A 707 -7.48 19.29 -22.35
CA THR A 707 -7.40 18.55 -23.61
C THR A 707 -6.35 17.45 -23.54
N TYR A 708 -5.23 17.73 -22.86
CA TYR A 708 -4.09 16.86 -22.69
C TYR A 708 -3.59 16.87 -21.24
N PRO A 709 -2.98 15.81 -20.74
CA PRO A 709 -2.48 15.68 -19.35
C PRO A 709 -1.18 16.47 -19.15
N ILE A 710 -1.24 17.78 -19.38
CA ILE A 710 -0.10 18.69 -19.30
C ILE A 710 -0.54 20.08 -18.84
N ALA A 711 0.25 20.70 -17.97
CA ALA A 711 0.00 22.04 -17.47
C ALA A 711 1.31 22.72 -17.04
N LEU A 712 1.27 23.60 -16.03
CA LEU A 712 2.43 24.27 -15.44
C LEU A 712 2.61 23.88 -13.97
N MET A 713 3.80 24.12 -13.46
CA MET A 713 4.13 24.02 -12.03
C MET A 713 3.42 25.14 -11.24
N THR A 714 2.93 24.83 -10.04
CA THR A 714 2.34 25.83 -9.14
C THR A 714 3.40 26.53 -8.30
N VAL A 715 3.06 27.70 -7.71
CA VAL A 715 3.94 28.37 -6.76
C VAL A 715 4.16 27.53 -5.50
N ASP A 716 3.12 26.84 -5.03
CA ASP A 716 3.19 25.95 -3.87
C ASP A 716 4.18 24.81 -4.11
N GLU A 717 4.13 24.14 -5.25
CA GLU A 717 5.10 23.09 -5.62
C GLU A 717 6.53 23.63 -5.63
N LEU A 718 6.73 24.87 -6.09
CA LEU A 718 8.06 25.49 -6.10
C LEU A 718 8.54 25.81 -4.68
N VAL A 719 7.66 26.27 -3.80
CA VAL A 719 7.98 26.54 -2.40
C VAL A 719 8.26 25.26 -1.62
N PHE A 720 7.47 24.21 -1.82
CA PHE A 720 7.78 22.88 -1.28
C PHE A 720 9.15 22.37 -1.75
N ALA A 721 9.49 22.62 -3.02
CA ALA A 721 10.79 22.24 -3.56
C ALA A 721 11.98 23.03 -2.99
N GLY A 722 11.73 24.07 -2.19
CA GLY A 722 12.77 24.84 -1.52
C GLY A 722 12.79 26.31 -1.88
N GLY A 723 11.86 26.82 -2.68
CA GLY A 723 11.69 28.22 -2.98
C GLY A 723 11.13 29.02 -1.82
N ALA A 724 11.39 30.33 -1.82
CA ALA A 724 10.74 31.26 -0.92
C ALA A 724 10.44 32.59 -1.63
N TYR A 725 9.36 33.23 -1.21
CA TYR A 725 8.91 34.47 -1.84
C TYR A 725 9.89 35.60 -1.58
N ARG A 726 10.37 36.24 -2.67
CA ARG A 726 11.35 37.33 -2.68
C ARG A 726 12.71 37.04 -2.05
N GLU A 727 13.04 35.77 -1.87
CA GLU A 727 14.34 35.33 -1.42
C GLU A 727 15.21 34.93 -2.61
N GLU A 728 16.44 35.41 -2.61
CA GLU A 728 17.44 35.12 -3.63
C GLU A 728 18.30 33.91 -3.20
N SER A 729 19.09 33.38 -4.10
CA SER A 729 20.11 32.34 -3.82
C SER A 729 19.65 30.88 -3.84
N ALA A 730 18.64 30.57 -4.64
CA ALA A 730 18.26 29.16 -4.88
C ALA A 730 19.07 28.50 -6.02
N LEU A 731 20.34 28.82 -6.16
CA LEU A 731 21.22 28.34 -7.23
C LEU A 731 21.38 26.82 -7.25
N THR A 732 21.17 26.17 -6.11
CA THR A 732 21.29 24.73 -5.98
C THR A 732 19.96 23.98 -6.08
N TRP A 733 18.87 24.64 -6.43
CA TRP A 733 17.61 23.92 -6.67
C TRP A 733 17.72 23.00 -7.86
N TYR A 734 17.17 21.78 -7.71
CA TYR A 734 17.27 20.76 -8.75
C TYR A 734 16.71 21.19 -10.11
N TYR A 735 15.75 22.07 -10.16
CA TYR A 735 15.18 22.57 -11.42
C TYR A 735 15.92 23.78 -12.03
N TYR A 736 16.94 24.32 -11.35
CA TYR A 736 17.87 25.30 -11.92
C TYR A 736 19.15 24.69 -12.42
N ASN A 737 19.62 23.61 -11.81
CA ASN A 737 20.93 23.03 -12.10
C ASN A 737 20.86 21.99 -13.21
N SER A 738 21.76 22.08 -14.16
CA SER A 738 22.14 20.98 -15.03
C SER A 738 23.29 20.17 -14.41
N VAL A 739 23.59 19.02 -15.03
CA VAL A 739 24.72 18.16 -14.62
C VAL A 739 26.06 18.90 -14.58
N LYS A 740 26.23 19.93 -15.40
CA LYS A 740 27.46 20.75 -15.47
C LYS A 740 27.47 21.93 -14.50
N GLY A 741 26.49 22.01 -13.60
CA GLY A 741 26.36 23.12 -12.67
C GLY A 741 25.95 24.45 -13.30
N SER A 742 25.59 24.48 -14.59
CA SER A 742 25.05 25.64 -15.25
C SER A 742 23.54 25.76 -14.95
N SER A 743 23.05 26.96 -14.71
CA SER A 743 21.63 27.16 -14.46
C SER A 743 20.81 26.83 -15.72
N THR A 744 19.83 25.95 -15.54
CA THR A 744 18.85 25.66 -16.58
C THR A 744 17.82 26.76 -16.59
N GLY A 745 18.00 27.72 -17.39
CA GLY A 745 17.02 28.75 -17.50
C GLY A 745 17.61 30.12 -17.34
N LYS A 746 18.20 30.62 -18.40
CA LYS A 746 18.61 32.03 -18.49
C LYS A 746 17.43 32.97 -18.39
N ILE A 747 16.21 32.46 -18.61
CA ILE A 747 15.00 33.27 -18.71
C ILE A 747 14.06 32.90 -17.57
N SER A 748 13.33 33.88 -17.03
CA SER A 748 12.21 33.62 -16.13
C SER A 748 11.13 32.78 -16.83
N TRP A 749 10.42 31.97 -16.07
CA TRP A 749 9.31 31.17 -16.63
C TRP A 749 8.04 31.27 -15.79
N TRP A 750 6.91 31.02 -16.44
CA TRP A 750 5.59 31.09 -15.85
C TRP A 750 5.32 29.92 -14.88
N LEU A 751 4.62 30.25 -13.78
CA LEU A 751 3.94 29.30 -12.92
C LEU A 751 2.44 29.33 -13.18
N MET A 752 1.70 28.34 -12.68
CA MET A 752 0.24 28.26 -12.91
C MET A 752 -0.57 29.17 -12.00
N SER A 753 -0.02 29.57 -10.86
CA SER A 753 -0.73 30.20 -9.75
C SER A 753 -0.98 31.68 -9.99
N PRO A 754 -2.22 32.17 -9.88
CA PRO A 754 -2.58 33.59 -9.88
C PRO A 754 -1.89 34.36 -8.74
N TYR A 755 -1.60 35.66 -8.99
CA TYR A 755 -0.98 36.54 -8.00
C TYR A 755 -1.93 37.65 -7.54
N ASP A 756 -2.25 38.60 -8.41
CA ASP A 756 -3.15 39.71 -8.08
C ASP A 756 -3.91 40.27 -9.28
N TRP A 757 -4.85 41.11 -8.95
CA TRP A 757 -5.44 42.14 -9.81
C TRP A 757 -5.10 43.51 -9.22
N GLY A 758 -4.35 44.32 -9.95
CA GLY A 758 -3.96 45.66 -9.53
C GLY A 758 -3.98 46.70 -10.66
N ALA A 759 -5.10 46.76 -11.42
CA ALA A 759 -5.28 47.38 -12.72
C ALA A 759 -4.67 46.54 -13.90
N ASN A 760 -4.02 45.43 -13.60
CA ASN A 760 -3.53 44.46 -14.56
C ASN A 760 -3.56 43.06 -13.89
N SER A 761 -3.86 42.05 -14.64
CA SER A 761 -3.77 40.65 -14.22
C SER A 761 -2.31 40.23 -14.11
N SER A 762 -1.94 39.62 -12.96
CA SER A 762 -0.60 39.13 -12.73
C SER A 762 -0.63 37.66 -12.25
N VAL A 763 0.37 36.89 -12.68
CA VAL A 763 0.56 35.49 -12.35
C VAL A 763 1.97 35.30 -11.78
N PHE A 764 2.16 34.32 -10.92
CA PHE A 764 3.48 34.00 -10.39
C PHE A 764 4.45 33.57 -11.49
N ARG A 765 5.68 33.97 -11.33
CA ARG A 765 6.83 33.50 -12.10
C ARG A 765 8.01 33.23 -11.18
N THR A 766 8.95 32.48 -11.65
CA THR A 766 10.27 32.41 -11.05
C THR A 766 11.32 32.99 -11.99
N TYR A 767 12.37 33.65 -11.41
CA TYR A 767 13.44 34.23 -12.18
C TYR A 767 14.42 33.19 -12.70
N GLY A 768 15.06 33.49 -13.81
CA GLY A 768 16.16 32.73 -14.39
C GLY A 768 17.51 33.09 -13.78
N SER A 769 18.54 33.21 -14.64
CA SER A 769 19.96 33.37 -14.22
C SER A 769 20.27 34.61 -13.42
N ASP A 770 19.48 35.70 -13.55
CA ASP A 770 19.80 36.98 -12.91
C ASP A 770 19.51 37.01 -11.40
N SER A 771 18.54 36.27 -10.96
CA SER A 771 18.15 36.06 -9.56
C SER A 771 17.55 34.67 -9.39
N PRO A 772 18.32 33.59 -9.44
CA PRO A 772 17.81 32.23 -9.52
C PRO A 772 16.93 31.88 -8.32
N GLY A 773 15.70 31.46 -8.62
CA GLY A 773 14.74 31.06 -7.61
C GLY A 773 13.94 32.17 -6.98
N PHE A 774 14.19 33.42 -7.35
CA PHE A 774 13.40 34.54 -6.86
C PHE A 774 11.96 34.42 -7.36
N LEU A 775 11.03 34.28 -6.44
CA LEU A 775 9.61 34.22 -6.72
C LEU A 775 8.97 35.60 -6.70
N TYR A 776 8.27 35.96 -7.74
CA TYR A 776 7.50 37.17 -7.82
C TYR A 776 6.39 37.09 -8.87
N ALA A 777 5.65 38.16 -9.05
CA ALA A 777 4.63 38.27 -10.09
C ALA A 777 5.11 38.87 -11.40
N ARG A 778 4.37 38.61 -12.44
CA ARG A 778 4.51 39.31 -13.72
C ARG A 778 3.14 39.47 -14.38
N ARG A 779 2.97 40.57 -15.11
CA ARG A 779 1.77 40.83 -15.87
C ARG A 779 1.61 39.78 -16.95
N VAL A 780 0.40 39.27 -17.14
CA VAL A 780 0.10 38.09 -17.97
C VAL A 780 0.41 38.27 -19.45
N ASP A 781 0.45 39.48 -19.98
CA ASP A 781 0.78 39.79 -21.38
C ASP A 781 2.29 40.00 -21.64
N ASP A 782 3.11 40.01 -20.61
CA ASP A 782 4.56 39.91 -20.78
C ASP A 782 4.96 38.50 -21.25
N THR A 783 6.13 38.36 -21.88
CA THR A 783 6.56 37.10 -22.43
C THR A 783 7.69 36.49 -21.62
N LEU A 784 7.52 35.25 -21.22
CA LEU A 784 8.48 34.46 -20.43
C LEU A 784 8.63 33.03 -21.00
N GLY A 785 9.56 32.27 -20.45
CA GLY A 785 9.74 30.86 -20.82
C GLY A 785 8.57 29.98 -20.35
N VAL A 786 8.38 28.89 -21.06
CA VAL A 786 7.35 27.88 -20.78
C VAL A 786 8.02 26.55 -20.44
N ARG A 787 7.84 26.08 -19.21
CA ARG A 787 8.30 24.77 -18.73
C ARG A 787 7.07 23.96 -18.29
N PRO A 788 6.57 23.05 -19.13
CA PRO A 788 5.39 22.28 -18.78
C PRO A 788 5.67 21.18 -17.77
N VAL A 789 4.58 20.74 -17.17
CA VAL A 789 4.52 19.64 -16.20
C VAL A 789 3.58 18.57 -16.70
N ILE A 790 3.99 17.32 -16.63
CA ILE A 790 3.17 16.12 -16.88
C ILE A 790 3.17 15.24 -15.64
N SER A 791 2.28 14.25 -15.59
CA SER A 791 2.27 13.23 -14.53
C SER A 791 2.22 11.84 -15.16
N ILE A 792 3.27 11.02 -14.96
CA ILE A 792 3.25 9.63 -15.42
C ILE A 792 2.48 8.75 -14.45
N LYS A 793 1.68 7.80 -14.94
CA LYS A 793 0.96 6.83 -14.10
C LYS A 793 1.95 6.05 -13.22
N GLY A 794 1.66 5.97 -11.94
CA GLY A 794 2.55 5.31 -10.98
C GLY A 794 2.69 3.80 -11.20
N ASN A 795 1.70 3.16 -11.82
CA ASN A 795 1.70 1.74 -12.15
C ASN A 795 2.46 1.38 -13.45
N ASN A 796 3.03 2.35 -14.18
CA ASN A 796 3.94 2.03 -15.27
C ASN A 796 5.13 1.23 -14.74
N LEU A 797 5.48 0.14 -15.43
CA LEU A 797 6.60 -0.70 -15.03
C LEU A 797 7.91 0.05 -15.17
N TRP A 798 8.72 0.02 -14.13
CA TRP A 798 10.09 0.51 -14.16
C TRP A 798 10.93 -0.36 -15.10
N LYS A 799 11.69 0.26 -15.97
CA LYS A 799 12.58 -0.41 -16.91
C LYS A 799 14.02 -0.39 -16.41
N SER A 800 14.50 0.79 -16.03
CA SER A 800 15.91 1.00 -15.66
C SER A 800 16.09 2.38 -15.00
N GLY A 801 17.26 2.61 -14.44
CA GLY A 801 17.70 3.86 -13.87
C GLY A 801 17.47 3.96 -12.36
N ASP A 802 18.23 4.86 -11.73
CA ASP A 802 18.20 5.17 -10.30
C ASP A 802 17.85 6.65 -10.03
N GLY A 803 17.51 7.37 -11.09
CA GLY A 803 17.15 8.78 -11.08
C GLY A 803 18.33 9.73 -11.14
N THR A 804 19.56 9.26 -11.22
CA THR A 804 20.72 10.14 -11.47
C THR A 804 20.74 10.65 -12.91
N ALA A 805 21.48 11.71 -13.17
CA ALA A 805 21.61 12.27 -14.53
C ALA A 805 22.24 11.29 -15.53
N SER A 806 23.15 10.44 -15.06
CA SER A 806 23.79 9.38 -15.87
C SER A 806 22.91 8.14 -16.02
N SER A 807 21.94 7.95 -15.14
CA SER A 807 21.04 6.80 -15.10
C SER A 807 19.60 7.23 -14.73
N PRO A 808 18.95 8.06 -15.57
CA PRO A 808 17.60 8.54 -15.30
C PRO A 808 16.60 7.38 -15.26
N TYR A 809 15.53 7.52 -14.50
CA TYR A 809 14.43 6.55 -14.52
C TYR A 809 13.84 6.46 -15.93
N GLU A 810 13.64 5.23 -16.38
CA GLU A 810 12.89 4.92 -17.59
C GLU A 810 11.76 3.94 -17.25
N ILE A 811 10.62 4.09 -17.92
CA ILE A 811 9.50 3.13 -17.85
C ILE A 811 9.53 2.24 -19.10
N VAL A 812 8.89 1.07 -18.97
CA VAL A 812 8.68 0.18 -20.12
C VAL A 812 7.70 0.85 -21.07
N ILE A 813 8.12 1.02 -22.32
CA ILE A 813 7.30 1.57 -23.42
C ILE A 813 6.96 0.41 -24.37
N ASN A 814 5.67 0.06 -24.45
CA ASN A 814 5.12 -1.00 -25.30
C ASN A 814 4.38 -0.41 -26.51
#